data_a00ffbbcc16a1d78ead7f3c9c3dcd3c9
#
_entry.id   a00ffbbcc16a1d78ead7f3c9c3dcd3c9
#
_cell.length_a   1.000
_cell.length_b   1.000
_cell.length_c   1.000
_cell.angle_alpha   90.00
_cell.angle_beta   90.00
_cell.angle_gamma   90.00
#
_symmetry.space_group_name_H-M   'P 1'
#
loop_
_entity.id
_entity.type
_entity.pdbx_description
1 polymer ?
#
loop_
_entity_poly.entity_id
_entity_poly.type
_entity_poly.pdbx_seq_one_letter_code
_entity_poly.pdbx_strand_id
1 'polypeptide(L)'
;MRKFLIIFLLAASQSSWVYAQSGHLQIPISRQGFHDNIDKEQAAAAKFDGKADDLVRVSDDQTINLQVTNALIKQVDKIQEEIERDSSLDHRLKVKYLTGIYSVLKDYNYKRARTLLQPEEAPAIINAYQDMMHADIKGKSIFPYIKGLSFEGSEKLIEIFKDNPGYKEARGLVFTKYAFDNLETVMPKLSDYLGYPGTDSIVAAVARKYPNQVLTYATSYTPMATAIKRNQDPIVQTIVRIGKSSQSTRILPFIDEILAGTTTVEDLEKITENDRQYYRQMVKSTINLQKMKSEGHQPIGMKAMMENMQAKSLIYIRDVNDLHEEPATVRFRIVNDFTPEELYYLIVNGQEELYTSSYTNHGNAGLYDQMMIRMKPPRGDSLLMMVHFDRFKKFIAMAAGFNTLDNFLKSMAPENSNYLMQKYVQNLEKTEDLEDAVDVANSFGSIRDPKLLDFLRAEVRKNLAYVKKHSDRRGTVIYQLLTSLFETEAENGNDSSKATDMASKLQLPPINYVTFSSLESDSGRIYQQVFFYGDKDGQESYASFMSNFPSGDWRVVKGKYWTTISSLKGKPTTIYANLPIDEPGDKEAISKLSDYLDEQDIHPSIFIHRGHSYHVNTTLDNLQSSAKIVVLGSCGGYHNLATVLEKSPEAHIISSKQVGTRFVNEPIIRSLEDVVRSGKNVDWVIMWAQLTKKFAGDARNRELFSDYVPPHKNLGAIFIKAYRQIMKDEKKS
;
A
#
# COMPACT_ATOMS: atom_id res chain seq x y z
N MET A 1 35.80 21.42 -78.53
CA MET A 1 35.44 21.13 -79.95
C MET A 1 33.99 20.61 -80.01
N ARG A 2 33.21 21.31 -80.90
CA ARG A 2 31.91 20.89 -81.52
C ARG A 2 30.71 20.67 -80.57
N LYS A 3 29.91 21.71 -80.43
CA LYS A 3 28.58 22.06 -80.96
C LYS A 3 27.85 20.93 -81.69
N PHE A 4 26.65 20.52 -81.19
CA PHE A 4 25.51 20.24 -82.09
C PHE A 4 24.21 20.71 -81.41
N LEU A 5 23.57 21.64 -82.11
CA LEU A 5 22.25 22.24 -81.95
C LEU A 5 21.27 21.31 -82.68
N ILE A 6 20.18 20.85 -82.02
CA ILE A 6 19.02 20.28 -82.74
C ILE A 6 17.77 20.96 -82.20
N ILE A 7 17.19 21.75 -83.10
CA ILE A 7 15.84 22.31 -83.09
C ILE A 7 14.86 21.20 -83.35
N PHE A 8 13.83 21.02 -82.47
CA PHE A 8 12.63 20.24 -82.88
C PHE A 8 11.35 21.07 -82.66
N LEU A 9 10.56 21.06 -83.69
CA LEU A 9 9.31 21.80 -83.92
C LEU A 9 8.22 21.45 -82.87
N LEU A 10 7.47 22.53 -82.56
CA LEU A 10 6.11 22.45 -81.99
C LEU A 10 5.18 21.67 -82.92
N ALA A 11 4.55 20.64 -82.35
CA ALA A 11 3.28 20.12 -82.81
C ALA A 11 2.26 20.32 -81.65
N ALA A 12 1.43 21.33 -81.80
CA ALA A 12 0.30 21.56 -80.94
C ALA A 12 -0.72 20.45 -81.14
N SER A 13 -0.84 19.51 -80.20
CA SER A 13 -2.02 18.66 -80.02
C SER A 13 -2.84 19.24 -78.88
N GLN A 14 -3.95 19.89 -79.23
CA GLN A 14 -4.99 20.25 -78.29
C GLN A 14 -5.63 18.91 -77.75
N SER A 15 -5.14 18.44 -76.66
CA SER A 15 -5.93 17.47 -75.84
C SER A 15 -6.82 18.30 -74.92
N SER A 16 -8.09 18.36 -75.26
CA SER A 16 -9.14 18.85 -74.43
C SER A 16 -9.17 18.06 -73.13
N TRP A 17 -8.60 18.62 -72.09
CA TRP A 17 -8.81 18.16 -70.73
C TRP A 17 -10.26 18.48 -70.39
N VAL A 18 -11.12 17.46 -70.44
CA VAL A 18 -12.42 17.51 -69.78
C VAL A 18 -12.12 17.57 -68.29
N TYR A 19 -12.03 18.77 -67.73
CA TYR A 19 -12.18 18.98 -66.32
C TYR A 19 -13.59 18.54 -65.99
N ALA A 20 -13.72 17.36 -65.38
CA ALA A 20 -14.91 17.08 -64.61
C ALA A 20 -14.96 18.18 -63.53
N GLN A 21 -15.85 19.13 -63.68
CA GLN A 21 -16.25 20.05 -62.63
C GLN A 21 -16.86 19.24 -61.53
N SER A 22 -16.05 18.79 -60.57
CA SER A 22 -16.52 18.54 -59.23
C SER A 22 -16.99 19.91 -58.72
N GLY A 23 -18.32 20.11 -58.73
CA GLY A 23 -18.89 21.37 -58.26
C GLY A 23 -18.33 21.70 -56.88
N HIS A 24 -17.49 22.69 -56.77
CA HIS A 24 -17.03 23.22 -55.51
C HIS A 24 -18.27 23.61 -54.70
N LEU A 25 -18.41 22.96 -53.54
CA LEU A 25 -19.49 23.24 -52.60
C LEU A 25 -19.28 24.69 -52.12
N GLN A 26 -20.21 25.60 -52.49
CA GLN A 26 -20.14 26.99 -51.99
C GLN A 26 -20.75 27.03 -50.60
N ILE A 27 -19.90 27.10 -49.58
CA ILE A 27 -20.30 27.24 -48.20
C ILE A 27 -20.72 28.70 -47.94
N PRO A 28 -21.94 28.96 -47.48
CA PRO A 28 -22.38 30.32 -47.16
C PRO A 28 -21.50 30.93 -46.05
N ILE A 29 -21.20 32.20 -46.15
CA ILE A 29 -20.37 32.96 -45.19
C ILE A 29 -20.87 32.75 -43.73
N SER A 30 -22.19 32.69 -43.54
CA SER A 30 -22.82 32.47 -42.23
C SER A 30 -22.52 31.10 -41.59
N ARG A 31 -21.98 30.15 -42.34
CA ARG A 31 -21.58 28.84 -41.84
C ARG A 31 -20.08 28.57 -41.93
N GLN A 32 -19.32 29.43 -42.61
CA GLN A 32 -17.86 29.28 -42.78
C GLN A 32 -17.14 29.08 -41.43
N GLY A 33 -17.45 29.89 -40.41
CA GLY A 33 -16.82 29.82 -39.11
C GLY A 33 -17.02 28.53 -38.36
N PHE A 34 -18.08 27.73 -38.68
CA PHE A 34 -18.25 26.40 -38.10
C PHE A 34 -17.29 25.40 -38.74
N HIS A 35 -17.08 25.46 -40.04
CA HIS A 35 -16.10 24.65 -40.76
C HIS A 35 -14.67 24.96 -40.28
N ASP A 36 -14.31 26.25 -40.19
CA ASP A 36 -13.01 26.69 -39.72
C ASP A 36 -12.71 26.17 -38.30
N ASN A 37 -13.72 26.10 -37.42
CA ASN A 37 -13.57 25.55 -36.09
C ASN A 37 -13.37 24.01 -36.10
N ILE A 38 -14.04 23.29 -37.01
CA ILE A 38 -13.83 21.86 -37.18
C ILE A 38 -12.42 21.57 -37.68
N ASP A 39 -11.97 22.28 -38.72
CA ASP A 39 -10.64 22.14 -39.29
C ASP A 39 -9.54 22.44 -38.26
N LYS A 40 -9.78 23.41 -37.36
CA LYS A 40 -8.89 23.71 -36.24
C LYS A 40 -8.77 22.53 -35.26
N GLU A 41 -9.85 21.86 -34.93
CA GLU A 41 -9.82 20.68 -34.03
C GLU A 41 -9.17 19.46 -34.72
N GLN A 42 -9.38 19.27 -36.03
CA GLN A 42 -8.69 18.26 -36.82
C GLN A 42 -7.18 18.50 -36.83
N ALA A 43 -6.75 19.74 -37.08
CA ALA A 43 -5.35 20.13 -37.03
C ALA A 43 -4.75 19.95 -35.63
N ALA A 44 -5.52 20.23 -34.57
CA ALA A 44 -5.08 19.98 -33.20
C ALA A 44 -4.88 18.51 -32.91
N ALA A 45 -5.77 17.63 -33.42
CA ALA A 45 -5.64 16.18 -33.28
C ALA A 45 -4.38 15.65 -33.99
N ALA A 46 -4.09 16.13 -35.22
CA ALA A 46 -2.92 15.74 -36.01
C ALA A 46 -1.59 16.21 -35.39
N LYS A 47 -1.58 17.43 -34.85
CA LYS A 47 -0.36 18.04 -34.25
C LYS A 47 -0.12 17.67 -32.80
N PHE A 48 -0.89 16.78 -32.24
CA PHE A 48 -0.81 16.43 -30.80
C PHE A 48 0.56 15.86 -30.38
N ASP A 49 1.24 15.15 -31.28
CA ASP A 49 2.58 14.58 -31.04
C ASP A 49 3.73 15.56 -31.41
N GLY A 50 3.40 16.82 -31.76
CA GLY A 50 4.36 17.86 -32.15
C GLY A 50 4.88 17.75 -33.59
N LYS A 51 4.35 16.83 -34.42
CA LYS A 51 4.73 16.66 -35.83
C LYS A 51 3.72 17.33 -36.74
N ALA A 52 4.18 17.74 -37.93
CA ALA A 52 3.36 18.42 -38.94
C ALA A 52 3.23 17.53 -40.20
N ASP A 53 2.72 16.29 -40.02
CA ASP A 53 2.61 15.30 -41.10
C ASP A 53 1.18 14.79 -41.33
N ASP A 54 0.18 15.47 -40.79
CA ASP A 54 -1.25 15.18 -40.89
C ASP A 54 -1.66 13.76 -40.45
N LEU A 55 -0.82 13.07 -39.66
CA LEU A 55 -1.10 11.75 -39.10
C LEU A 55 -1.39 11.86 -37.62
N VAL A 56 -2.55 11.34 -37.23
CA VAL A 56 -2.92 11.23 -35.80
C VAL A 56 -2.33 9.95 -35.21
N ARG A 57 -1.30 10.08 -34.36
CA ARG A 57 -0.66 8.92 -33.69
C ARG A 57 -1.25 8.70 -32.32
N VAL A 58 -1.79 7.51 -32.11
CA VAL A 58 -2.44 7.09 -30.85
C VAL A 58 -1.87 5.77 -30.34
N SER A 59 -1.15 5.03 -31.18
CA SER A 59 -0.66 3.67 -30.90
C SER A 59 0.68 3.44 -31.62
N ASP A 60 1.41 2.41 -31.23
CA ASP A 60 2.59 1.90 -31.99
C ASP A 60 2.18 1.18 -33.29
N ASP A 61 0.92 0.75 -33.40
CA ASP A 61 0.38 0.12 -34.61
C ASP A 61 -0.02 1.19 -35.64
N GLN A 62 0.66 1.16 -36.78
CA GLN A 62 0.39 2.09 -37.90
C GLN A 62 -1.03 1.93 -38.48
N THR A 63 -1.59 0.72 -38.45
CA THR A 63 -2.94 0.46 -38.96
C THR A 63 -3.99 1.20 -38.11
N ILE A 64 -3.81 1.16 -36.77
CA ILE A 64 -4.68 1.89 -35.84
C ILE A 64 -4.54 3.41 -36.08
N ASN A 65 -3.32 3.92 -36.20
CA ASN A 65 -3.09 5.34 -36.47
C ASN A 65 -3.74 5.81 -37.78
N LEU A 66 -3.69 5.00 -38.83
CA LEU A 66 -4.34 5.30 -40.11
C LEU A 66 -5.88 5.27 -39.97
N GLN A 67 -6.45 4.32 -39.22
CA GLN A 67 -7.89 4.27 -38.97
C GLN A 67 -8.39 5.50 -38.22
N VAL A 68 -7.67 5.89 -37.14
CA VAL A 68 -7.99 7.10 -36.37
C VAL A 68 -7.86 8.36 -37.22
N THR A 69 -6.78 8.48 -38.00
CA THR A 69 -6.58 9.62 -38.92
C THR A 69 -7.69 9.72 -39.94
N ASN A 70 -8.05 8.59 -40.59
CA ASN A 70 -9.14 8.57 -41.56
C ASN A 70 -10.49 8.98 -40.95
N ALA A 71 -10.76 8.56 -39.70
CA ALA A 71 -12.00 8.92 -39.01
C ALA A 71 -12.03 10.43 -38.70
N LEU A 72 -10.98 10.95 -38.05
CA LEU A 72 -10.96 12.33 -37.58
C LEU A 72 -10.80 13.36 -38.71
N ILE A 73 -10.18 13.00 -39.85
CA ILE A 73 -9.96 13.90 -40.98
C ILE A 73 -10.97 13.56 -42.09
N LYS A 74 -10.77 12.48 -42.83
CA LYS A 74 -11.51 12.23 -44.07
C LYS A 74 -13.01 11.98 -43.85
N GLN A 75 -13.38 11.27 -42.78
CA GLN A 75 -14.78 10.98 -42.52
C GLN A 75 -15.51 12.24 -42.00
N VAL A 76 -14.84 13.04 -41.15
CA VAL A 76 -15.38 14.34 -40.70
C VAL A 76 -15.60 15.27 -41.86
N ASP A 77 -14.66 15.36 -42.81
CA ASP A 77 -14.83 16.16 -44.04
C ASP A 77 -16.05 15.70 -44.86
N LYS A 78 -16.22 14.38 -44.99
CA LYS A 78 -17.43 13.82 -45.67
C LYS A 78 -18.73 14.16 -44.93
N ILE A 79 -18.73 14.14 -43.61
CA ILE A 79 -19.89 14.54 -42.81
C ILE A 79 -20.21 16.02 -43.03
N GLN A 80 -19.21 16.90 -43.07
CA GLN A 80 -19.39 18.30 -43.36
C GLN A 80 -19.96 18.52 -44.77
N GLU A 81 -19.43 17.82 -45.78
CA GLU A 81 -19.94 17.85 -47.16
C GLU A 81 -21.38 17.34 -47.25
N GLU A 82 -21.69 16.23 -46.56
CA GLU A 82 -23.06 15.66 -46.51
C GLU A 82 -24.06 16.67 -45.92
N ILE A 83 -23.72 17.30 -44.78
CA ILE A 83 -24.56 18.31 -44.13
C ILE A 83 -24.86 19.47 -45.10
N GLU A 84 -23.82 19.97 -45.80
CA GLU A 84 -24.00 21.10 -46.71
C GLU A 84 -24.79 20.75 -47.99
N ARG A 85 -24.61 19.54 -48.54
CA ARG A 85 -25.31 19.05 -49.73
C ARG A 85 -26.76 18.66 -49.49
N ASP A 86 -27.12 18.30 -48.27
CA ASP A 86 -28.49 17.90 -47.96
C ASP A 86 -29.46 19.11 -48.03
N SER A 87 -30.24 19.12 -49.08
CA SER A 87 -31.27 20.19 -49.34
C SER A 87 -32.48 20.07 -48.43
N SER A 88 -32.65 18.95 -47.74
CA SER A 88 -33.75 18.76 -46.77
C SER A 88 -33.48 19.44 -45.42
N LEU A 89 -32.21 19.77 -45.15
CA LEU A 89 -31.81 20.45 -43.94
C LEU A 89 -31.89 21.99 -44.11
N ASP A 90 -32.65 22.63 -43.24
CA ASP A 90 -32.63 24.08 -43.10
C ASP A 90 -31.33 24.59 -42.47
N HIS A 91 -31.13 25.90 -42.48
CA HIS A 91 -29.95 26.53 -41.92
C HIS A 91 -29.73 26.14 -40.45
N ARG A 92 -30.76 26.09 -39.64
CA ARG A 92 -30.71 25.78 -38.21
C ARG A 92 -30.23 24.35 -37.96
N LEU A 93 -30.74 23.38 -38.72
CA LEU A 93 -30.30 21.97 -38.60
C LEU A 93 -28.86 21.79 -39.10
N LYS A 94 -28.46 22.44 -40.20
CA LYS A 94 -27.04 22.44 -40.64
C LYS A 94 -26.10 22.96 -39.55
N VAL A 95 -26.42 24.11 -38.94
CA VAL A 95 -25.65 24.67 -37.83
C VAL A 95 -25.64 23.71 -36.63
N LYS A 96 -26.79 23.07 -36.28
CA LYS A 96 -26.86 22.05 -35.19
C LYS A 96 -25.82 20.95 -35.42
N TYR A 97 -25.78 20.35 -36.60
CA TYR A 97 -24.90 19.21 -36.87
C TYR A 97 -23.45 19.64 -37.06
N LEU A 98 -23.15 20.76 -37.67
CA LEU A 98 -21.78 21.31 -37.73
C LEU A 98 -21.21 21.63 -36.31
N THR A 99 -22.05 22.26 -35.48
CA THR A 99 -21.67 22.51 -34.06
C THR A 99 -21.52 21.20 -33.28
N GLY A 100 -22.33 20.20 -33.64
CA GLY A 100 -22.27 18.87 -33.05
C GLY A 100 -20.93 18.19 -33.29
N ILE A 101 -20.51 18.07 -34.56
CA ILE A 101 -19.25 17.40 -34.88
C ILE A 101 -18.03 18.19 -34.35
N TYR A 102 -18.06 19.52 -34.38
CA TYR A 102 -17.05 20.36 -33.72
C TYR A 102 -16.95 20.01 -32.23
N SER A 103 -18.09 19.89 -31.55
CA SER A 103 -18.15 19.58 -30.12
C SER A 103 -17.58 18.19 -29.80
N VAL A 104 -17.82 17.20 -30.68
CA VAL A 104 -17.28 15.84 -30.58
C VAL A 104 -15.75 15.87 -30.72
N LEU A 105 -15.22 16.54 -31.72
CA LEU A 105 -13.76 16.65 -31.93
C LEU A 105 -13.08 17.35 -30.77
N LYS A 106 -13.66 18.44 -30.30
CA LYS A 106 -13.13 19.19 -29.14
C LYS A 106 -13.12 18.36 -27.87
N ASP A 107 -14.19 17.62 -27.60
CA ASP A 107 -14.30 16.72 -26.44
C ASP A 107 -13.31 15.56 -26.54
N TYR A 108 -13.16 14.96 -27.73
CA TYR A 108 -12.17 13.92 -28.00
C TYR A 108 -10.74 14.43 -27.73
N ASN A 109 -10.36 15.57 -28.27
CA ASN A 109 -9.03 16.18 -28.05
C ASN A 109 -8.80 16.47 -26.57
N TYR A 110 -9.79 17.01 -25.87
CA TYR A 110 -9.73 17.29 -24.45
C TYR A 110 -9.54 16.03 -23.59
N LYS A 111 -10.33 14.99 -23.86
CA LYS A 111 -10.29 13.72 -23.11
C LYS A 111 -9.01 12.92 -23.40
N ARG A 112 -8.56 12.90 -24.67
CA ARG A 112 -7.31 12.29 -25.07
C ARG A 112 -6.12 12.93 -24.34
N ALA A 113 -6.04 14.24 -24.30
CA ALA A 113 -4.97 14.97 -23.64
C ALA A 113 -4.86 14.70 -22.13
N ARG A 114 -5.93 14.16 -21.50
CA ARG A 114 -6.03 13.83 -20.08
C ARG A 114 -6.10 12.34 -19.79
N THR A 115 -5.89 11.52 -20.82
CA THR A 115 -5.99 10.04 -20.70
C THR A 115 -7.34 9.55 -20.14
N LEU A 116 -8.41 10.32 -20.37
CA LEU A 116 -9.76 9.98 -19.93
C LEU A 116 -10.52 9.10 -20.94
N LEU A 117 -10.01 8.98 -22.17
CA LEU A 117 -10.61 8.23 -23.28
C LEU A 117 -9.53 7.40 -23.95
N GLN A 118 -9.87 6.19 -24.40
CA GLN A 118 -8.98 5.41 -25.28
C GLN A 118 -8.96 6.06 -26.67
N PRO A 119 -7.82 6.60 -27.13
CA PRO A 119 -7.81 7.38 -28.38
C PRO A 119 -8.18 6.56 -29.63
N GLU A 120 -8.00 5.23 -29.57
CA GLU A 120 -8.35 4.28 -30.62
C GLU A 120 -9.85 4.18 -30.87
N GLU A 121 -10.69 4.70 -29.95
CA GLU A 121 -12.16 4.70 -30.08
C GLU A 121 -12.68 5.75 -31.10
N ALA A 122 -11.82 6.66 -31.58
CA ALA A 122 -12.22 7.72 -32.51
C ALA A 122 -13.02 7.24 -33.72
N PRO A 123 -12.67 6.15 -34.44
CA PRO A 123 -13.49 5.67 -35.56
C PRO A 123 -14.91 5.28 -35.14
N ALA A 124 -15.07 4.65 -33.99
CA ALA A 124 -16.39 4.26 -33.48
C ALA A 124 -17.22 5.50 -33.09
N ILE A 125 -16.60 6.51 -32.48
CA ILE A 125 -17.24 7.77 -32.09
C ILE A 125 -17.74 8.54 -33.32
N ILE A 126 -16.90 8.70 -34.35
CA ILE A 126 -17.26 9.45 -35.57
C ILE A 126 -18.33 8.71 -36.38
N ASN A 127 -18.24 7.38 -36.50
CA ASN A 127 -19.27 6.57 -37.13
C ASN A 127 -20.62 6.70 -36.40
N ALA A 128 -20.57 6.57 -35.06
CA ALA A 128 -21.78 6.73 -34.25
C ALA A 128 -22.41 8.12 -34.41
N TYR A 129 -21.58 9.18 -34.45
CA TYR A 129 -22.06 10.54 -34.72
C TYR A 129 -22.85 10.62 -36.04
N GLN A 130 -22.26 10.09 -37.13
CA GLN A 130 -22.90 10.11 -38.46
C GLN A 130 -24.21 9.33 -38.46
N ASP A 131 -24.21 8.12 -37.89
CA ASP A 131 -25.42 7.28 -37.79
C ASP A 131 -26.52 7.92 -36.95
N MET A 132 -26.12 8.53 -35.79
CA MET A 132 -27.07 9.26 -34.95
C MET A 132 -27.66 10.49 -35.65
N MET A 133 -26.83 11.23 -36.42
CA MET A 133 -27.28 12.34 -37.25
C MET A 133 -28.33 11.87 -38.28
N HIS A 134 -28.04 10.79 -38.99
CA HIS A 134 -29.00 10.20 -39.93
C HIS A 134 -30.30 9.74 -39.28
N ALA A 135 -30.21 9.18 -38.08
CA ALA A 135 -31.39 8.76 -37.30
C ALA A 135 -32.19 9.98 -36.87
N ASP A 136 -31.55 11.02 -36.38
CA ASP A 136 -32.15 12.27 -35.90
C ASP A 136 -32.91 12.99 -37.05
N ILE A 137 -32.25 13.12 -38.23
CA ILE A 137 -32.87 13.67 -39.42
C ILE A 137 -34.18 12.93 -39.80
N LYS A 138 -34.21 11.61 -39.61
CA LYS A 138 -35.37 10.73 -39.90
C LYS A 138 -36.36 10.61 -38.74
N GLY A 139 -36.16 11.34 -37.64
CA GLY A 139 -36.98 11.24 -36.43
C GLY A 139 -36.91 9.88 -35.74
N LYS A 140 -35.86 9.09 -36.01
CA LYS A 140 -35.64 7.75 -35.41
C LYS A 140 -34.77 7.86 -34.15
N SER A 141 -34.89 6.86 -33.26
CA SER A 141 -34.10 6.77 -32.02
C SER A 141 -32.59 6.63 -32.30
N ILE A 142 -31.78 7.42 -31.59
CA ILE A 142 -30.32 7.33 -31.59
C ILE A 142 -29.79 6.16 -30.75
N PHE A 143 -30.60 5.57 -29.91
CA PHE A 143 -30.24 4.52 -28.95
C PHE A 143 -29.45 3.32 -29.52
N PRO A 144 -29.76 2.79 -30.73
CA PRO A 144 -29.05 1.64 -31.28
C PRO A 144 -27.56 1.89 -31.52
N TYR A 145 -27.16 3.14 -31.78
CA TYR A 145 -25.82 3.50 -32.27
C TYR A 145 -24.80 3.74 -31.17
N ILE A 146 -25.20 3.78 -29.89
CA ILE A 146 -24.31 4.03 -28.77
C ILE A 146 -23.86 2.76 -28.02
N LYS A 147 -24.46 1.60 -28.36
CA LYS A 147 -24.28 0.36 -27.58
C LYS A 147 -22.83 -0.12 -27.47
N GLY A 148 -21.99 0.19 -28.46
CA GLY A 148 -20.59 -0.24 -28.54
C GLY A 148 -19.57 0.77 -28.00
N LEU A 149 -20.01 1.96 -27.58
CA LEU A 149 -19.14 3.02 -27.11
C LEU A 149 -18.91 2.96 -25.60
N SER A 150 -17.75 3.50 -25.18
CA SER A 150 -17.49 3.80 -23.78
C SER A 150 -18.40 4.92 -23.26
N PHE A 151 -18.42 5.10 -21.93
CA PHE A 151 -19.12 6.25 -21.33
C PHE A 151 -18.50 7.56 -21.82
N GLU A 152 -17.17 7.66 -21.77
CA GLU A 152 -16.42 8.84 -22.16
C GLU A 152 -16.57 9.18 -23.64
N GLY A 153 -16.64 8.18 -24.52
CA GLY A 153 -16.86 8.35 -25.96
C GLY A 153 -18.29 8.72 -26.34
N SER A 154 -19.29 8.35 -25.53
CA SER A 154 -20.71 8.51 -25.85
C SER A 154 -21.40 9.69 -25.17
N GLU A 155 -20.94 10.15 -24.02
CA GLU A 155 -21.61 11.18 -23.21
C GLU A 155 -21.87 12.46 -24.03
N LYS A 156 -20.83 12.98 -24.71
CA LYS A 156 -20.95 14.20 -25.52
C LYS A 156 -21.80 13.98 -26.78
N LEU A 157 -21.68 12.80 -27.39
CA LEU A 157 -22.53 12.43 -28.53
C LEU A 157 -24.02 12.51 -28.18
N ILE A 158 -24.41 11.90 -27.08
CA ILE A 158 -25.80 11.84 -26.63
C ILE A 158 -26.35 13.26 -26.39
N GLU A 159 -25.57 14.13 -25.74
CA GLU A 159 -26.00 15.50 -25.42
C GLU A 159 -26.30 16.36 -26.66
N ILE A 160 -25.64 16.11 -27.82
CA ILE A 160 -25.91 16.81 -29.07
C ILE A 160 -27.34 16.53 -29.57
N PHE A 161 -27.84 15.34 -29.27
CA PHE A 161 -29.14 14.86 -29.71
C PHE A 161 -30.21 14.85 -28.58
N LYS A 162 -30.13 15.81 -27.66
CA LYS A 162 -31.02 15.89 -26.48
C LYS A 162 -32.49 15.91 -26.76
N ASP A 163 -32.91 16.40 -27.96
CA ASP A 163 -34.31 16.47 -28.40
C ASP A 163 -34.77 15.19 -29.12
N ASN A 164 -33.87 14.21 -29.33
CA ASN A 164 -34.18 12.96 -29.99
C ASN A 164 -35.04 12.03 -29.11
N PRO A 165 -36.01 11.28 -29.64
CA PRO A 165 -36.85 10.38 -28.87
C PRO A 165 -36.03 9.29 -28.13
N GLY A 166 -34.86 8.91 -28.61
CA GLY A 166 -33.96 7.92 -27.96
C GLY A 166 -33.03 8.49 -26.90
N TYR A 167 -33.04 9.79 -26.64
CA TYR A 167 -32.06 10.45 -25.75
C TYR A 167 -32.04 9.88 -24.33
N LYS A 168 -33.20 9.79 -23.68
CA LYS A 168 -33.27 9.31 -22.30
C LYS A 168 -32.78 7.86 -22.15
N GLU A 169 -33.18 7.01 -23.08
CA GLU A 169 -32.83 5.60 -23.08
C GLU A 169 -31.31 5.43 -23.33
N ALA A 170 -30.77 6.16 -24.30
CA ALA A 170 -29.35 6.20 -24.61
C ALA A 170 -28.49 6.62 -23.40
N ARG A 171 -28.84 7.75 -22.79
CA ARG A 171 -28.16 8.30 -21.64
C ARG A 171 -28.20 7.37 -20.44
N GLY A 172 -29.35 6.78 -20.15
CA GLY A 172 -29.55 5.83 -19.05
C GLY A 172 -28.73 4.55 -19.22
N LEU A 173 -28.71 3.96 -20.42
CA LEU A 173 -27.96 2.73 -20.69
C LEU A 173 -26.44 2.93 -20.51
N VAL A 174 -25.91 3.97 -21.12
CA VAL A 174 -24.46 4.23 -21.10
C VAL A 174 -23.99 4.51 -19.69
N PHE A 175 -24.72 5.33 -18.94
CA PHE A 175 -24.40 5.58 -17.54
C PHE A 175 -24.56 4.33 -16.67
N THR A 176 -25.57 3.50 -16.92
CA THR A 176 -25.75 2.25 -16.14
C THR A 176 -24.54 1.31 -16.31
N LYS A 177 -24.02 1.14 -17.53
CA LYS A 177 -22.80 0.35 -17.75
C LYS A 177 -21.63 0.93 -16.99
N TYR A 178 -21.34 2.22 -17.18
CA TYR A 178 -20.28 2.90 -16.44
C TYR A 178 -20.40 2.74 -14.94
N ALA A 179 -21.64 2.88 -14.42
CA ALA A 179 -21.90 2.82 -12.99
C ALA A 179 -21.56 1.46 -12.38
N PHE A 180 -21.90 0.35 -13.06
CA PHE A 180 -21.58 -1.00 -12.54
C PHE A 180 -20.10 -1.31 -12.58
N ASP A 181 -19.34 -0.73 -13.52
CA ASP A 181 -17.89 -0.87 -13.58
C ASP A 181 -17.17 0.04 -12.54
N ASN A 182 -17.85 1.12 -12.07
CA ASN A 182 -17.28 2.15 -11.22
C ASN A 182 -18.09 2.40 -9.93
N LEU A 183 -18.65 1.36 -9.31
CA LEU A 183 -19.52 1.49 -8.13
C LEU A 183 -18.90 2.29 -6.97
N GLU A 184 -17.59 2.25 -6.83
CA GLU A 184 -16.89 2.96 -5.75
C GLU A 184 -16.93 4.49 -5.91
N THR A 185 -16.92 4.99 -7.14
CA THR A 185 -16.83 6.42 -7.45
C THR A 185 -18.06 7.00 -8.12
N VAL A 186 -19.11 6.20 -8.32
CA VAL A 186 -20.26 6.59 -9.14
C VAL A 186 -21.19 7.61 -8.48
N MET A 187 -21.30 7.64 -7.15
CA MET A 187 -22.33 8.42 -6.45
C MET A 187 -22.34 9.93 -6.79
N PRO A 188 -21.20 10.63 -6.91
CA PRO A 188 -21.20 12.03 -7.35
C PRO A 188 -21.83 12.21 -8.75
N LYS A 189 -21.44 11.37 -9.72
CA LYS A 189 -21.96 11.43 -11.10
C LYS A 189 -23.45 11.03 -11.18
N LEU A 190 -23.90 10.10 -10.33
CA LEU A 190 -25.28 9.65 -10.30
C LEU A 190 -26.27 10.81 -10.07
N SER A 191 -25.82 11.90 -9.42
CA SER A 191 -26.63 13.11 -9.20
C SER A 191 -27.18 13.71 -10.51
N ASP A 192 -26.43 13.63 -11.61
CA ASP A 192 -26.82 14.15 -12.92
C ASP A 192 -27.75 13.21 -13.70
N TYR A 193 -27.96 11.99 -13.16
CA TYR A 193 -28.72 10.91 -13.81
C TYR A 193 -29.95 10.49 -13.00
N LEU A 194 -30.35 11.27 -12.01
CA LEU A 194 -31.55 11.00 -11.21
C LEU A 194 -32.80 11.00 -12.11
N GLY A 195 -33.62 9.94 -11.98
CA GLY A 195 -34.83 9.76 -12.80
C GLY A 195 -34.59 9.07 -14.14
N TYR A 196 -33.36 8.69 -14.48
CA TYR A 196 -33.08 7.82 -15.62
C TYR A 196 -33.29 6.34 -15.27
N PRO A 197 -33.59 5.47 -16.25
CA PRO A 197 -33.64 4.04 -16.02
C PRO A 197 -32.33 3.52 -15.41
N GLY A 198 -32.42 2.66 -14.39
CA GLY A 198 -31.26 2.07 -13.74
C GLY A 198 -30.79 2.77 -12.45
N THR A 199 -31.21 3.99 -12.16
CA THR A 199 -30.83 4.73 -10.95
C THR A 199 -31.01 3.89 -9.68
N ASP A 200 -32.19 3.29 -9.49
CA ASP A 200 -32.50 2.48 -8.30
C ASP A 200 -31.61 1.24 -8.20
N SER A 201 -31.34 0.57 -9.31
CA SER A 201 -30.45 -0.60 -9.37
C SER A 201 -29.00 -0.24 -9.04
N ILE A 202 -28.53 0.93 -9.49
CA ILE A 202 -27.18 1.43 -9.18
C ILE A 202 -27.08 1.73 -7.68
N VAL A 203 -28.04 2.46 -7.10
CA VAL A 203 -28.08 2.75 -5.65
C VAL A 203 -28.07 1.45 -4.85
N ALA A 204 -28.87 0.46 -5.24
CA ALA A 204 -28.90 -0.84 -4.57
C ALA A 204 -27.58 -1.61 -4.69
N ALA A 205 -26.90 -1.54 -5.84
CA ALA A 205 -25.59 -2.15 -6.02
C ALA A 205 -24.51 -1.47 -5.16
N VAL A 206 -24.51 -0.12 -5.10
CA VAL A 206 -23.62 0.65 -4.21
C VAL A 206 -23.91 0.32 -2.75
N ALA A 207 -25.18 0.21 -2.34
CA ALA A 207 -25.57 -0.12 -0.97
C ALA A 207 -25.01 -1.48 -0.51
N ARG A 208 -24.94 -2.47 -1.40
CA ARG A 208 -24.36 -3.79 -1.09
C ARG A 208 -22.86 -3.76 -0.90
N LYS A 209 -22.16 -2.93 -1.66
CA LYS A 209 -20.69 -2.95 -1.72
C LYS A 209 -20.06 -1.80 -0.92
N TYR A 210 -20.72 -0.65 -0.88
CA TYR A 210 -20.26 0.58 -0.25
C TYR A 210 -21.35 1.26 0.59
N PRO A 211 -21.91 0.59 1.62
CA PRO A 211 -23.05 1.09 2.39
C PRO A 211 -22.80 2.46 3.04
N ASN A 212 -21.56 2.75 3.44
CA ASN A 212 -21.16 4.06 3.98
C ASN A 212 -21.45 5.22 3.02
N GLN A 213 -21.20 5.02 1.71
CA GLN A 213 -21.49 6.05 0.73
C GLN A 213 -23.00 6.34 0.65
N VAL A 214 -23.81 5.27 0.56
CA VAL A 214 -25.27 5.45 0.52
C VAL A 214 -25.79 6.11 1.78
N LEU A 215 -25.25 5.77 2.97
CA LEU A 215 -25.59 6.42 4.23
C LEU A 215 -25.27 7.92 4.18
N THR A 216 -24.09 8.31 3.73
CA THR A 216 -23.66 9.70 3.61
C THR A 216 -24.63 10.52 2.75
N TYR A 217 -25.02 9.98 1.59
CA TYR A 217 -25.96 10.67 0.72
C TYR A 217 -27.40 10.63 1.27
N ALA A 218 -27.85 9.54 1.89
CA ALA A 218 -29.19 9.40 2.47
C ALA A 218 -29.45 10.41 3.59
N THR A 219 -28.41 10.79 4.34
CA THR A 219 -28.49 11.77 5.44
C THR A 219 -28.30 13.22 4.99
N SER A 220 -27.99 13.47 3.72
CA SER A 220 -27.85 14.81 3.15
C SER A 220 -29.21 15.44 2.77
N TYR A 221 -29.19 16.76 2.48
CA TYR A 221 -30.35 17.52 2.00
C TYR A 221 -30.28 17.76 0.48
N THR A 222 -30.07 16.68 -0.29
CA THR A 222 -29.88 16.74 -1.75
C THR A 222 -31.00 16.01 -2.51
N PRO A 223 -31.18 16.25 -3.81
CA PRO A 223 -32.06 15.42 -4.65
C PRO A 223 -31.70 13.94 -4.61
N MET A 224 -30.39 13.60 -4.48
CA MET A 224 -29.92 12.24 -4.31
C MET A 224 -30.49 11.58 -3.05
N ALA A 225 -30.52 12.29 -1.91
CA ALA A 225 -31.14 11.78 -0.70
C ALA A 225 -32.61 11.42 -0.90
N THR A 226 -33.32 12.24 -1.69
CA THR A 226 -34.74 11.97 -2.01
C THR A 226 -34.87 10.71 -2.87
N ALA A 227 -34.00 10.52 -3.86
CA ALA A 227 -33.96 9.32 -4.69
C ALA A 227 -33.66 8.05 -3.86
N ILE A 228 -32.65 8.12 -2.98
CA ILE A 228 -32.29 7.01 -2.08
C ILE A 228 -33.48 6.64 -1.18
N LYS A 229 -34.14 7.62 -0.56
CA LYS A 229 -35.29 7.39 0.33
C LYS A 229 -36.51 6.77 -0.37
N ARG A 230 -36.64 6.92 -1.70
CA ARG A 230 -37.74 6.32 -2.52
C ARG A 230 -37.38 4.93 -3.01
N ASN A 231 -36.13 4.54 -3.02
CA ASN A 231 -35.66 3.24 -3.46
C ASN A 231 -36.34 2.12 -2.62
N GLN A 232 -36.83 1.06 -3.25
CA GLN A 232 -37.57 -0.01 -2.57
C GLN A 232 -36.66 -1.21 -2.18
N ASP A 233 -35.37 -1.15 -2.48
CA ASP A 233 -34.42 -2.22 -2.11
C ASP A 233 -34.32 -2.32 -0.57
N PRO A 234 -34.47 -3.53 0.01
CA PRO A 234 -34.45 -3.72 1.48
C PRO A 234 -33.17 -3.21 2.15
N ILE A 235 -32.01 -3.34 1.48
CA ILE A 235 -30.72 -2.88 2.01
C ILE A 235 -30.71 -1.36 2.06
N VAL A 236 -31.15 -0.71 0.97
CA VAL A 236 -31.23 0.75 0.90
C VAL A 236 -32.18 1.28 1.95
N GLN A 237 -33.38 0.66 2.10
CA GLN A 237 -34.34 1.06 3.14
C GLN A 237 -33.80 0.87 4.56
N THR A 238 -32.99 -0.18 4.79
CA THR A 238 -32.34 -0.37 6.09
C THR A 238 -31.31 0.73 6.35
N ILE A 239 -30.49 1.10 5.34
CA ILE A 239 -29.54 2.24 5.45
C ILE A 239 -30.29 3.55 5.73
N VAL A 240 -31.41 3.79 5.05
CA VAL A 240 -32.25 4.98 5.30
C VAL A 240 -32.80 5.00 6.73
N ARG A 241 -33.20 3.85 7.27
CA ARG A 241 -33.64 3.72 8.67
C ARG A 241 -32.49 3.99 9.64
N ILE A 242 -31.32 3.41 9.42
CA ILE A 242 -30.09 3.69 10.20
C ILE A 242 -29.75 5.16 10.15
N GLY A 243 -29.85 5.81 8.99
CA GLY A 243 -29.56 7.22 8.78
C GLY A 243 -30.44 8.21 9.57
N LYS A 244 -31.55 7.75 10.20
CA LYS A 244 -32.36 8.57 11.11
C LYS A 244 -31.74 8.70 12.50
N SER A 245 -30.86 7.79 12.87
CA SER A 245 -30.16 7.82 14.16
C SER A 245 -28.99 8.81 14.15
N SER A 246 -28.81 9.53 15.24
CA SER A 246 -27.62 10.36 15.49
C SER A 246 -26.33 9.54 15.58
N GLN A 247 -26.45 8.22 15.83
CA GLN A 247 -25.36 7.24 15.93
C GLN A 247 -25.20 6.38 14.66
N SER A 248 -25.71 6.86 13.51
CA SER A 248 -25.83 6.10 12.27
C SER A 248 -24.51 5.45 11.82
N THR A 249 -23.38 6.13 11.94
CA THR A 249 -22.04 5.57 11.59
C THR A 249 -21.60 4.45 12.52
N ARG A 250 -21.99 4.49 13.79
CA ARG A 250 -21.71 3.43 14.77
C ARG A 250 -22.66 2.24 14.61
N ILE A 251 -23.87 2.45 14.05
CA ILE A 251 -24.91 1.42 13.85
C ILE A 251 -24.75 0.71 12.51
N LEU A 252 -24.30 1.40 11.47
CA LEU A 252 -24.15 0.83 10.13
C LEU A 252 -23.38 -0.50 10.05
N PRO A 253 -22.31 -0.74 10.84
CA PRO A 253 -21.61 -2.02 10.88
C PRO A 253 -22.49 -3.23 11.15
N PHE A 254 -23.63 -3.06 11.80
CA PHE A 254 -24.58 -4.12 12.17
C PHE A 254 -25.71 -4.32 11.16
N ILE A 255 -25.57 -3.78 9.95
CA ILE A 255 -26.63 -3.82 8.92
C ILE A 255 -27.10 -5.24 8.60
N ASP A 256 -26.19 -6.23 8.59
CA ASP A 256 -26.55 -7.65 8.33
C ASP A 256 -27.46 -8.22 9.43
N GLU A 257 -27.20 -7.88 10.69
CA GLU A 257 -28.01 -8.30 11.84
C GLU A 257 -29.39 -7.61 11.84
N ILE A 258 -29.46 -6.34 11.44
CA ILE A 258 -30.71 -5.59 11.28
C ILE A 258 -31.54 -6.15 10.15
N LEU A 259 -30.92 -6.52 9.02
CA LEU A 259 -31.58 -7.16 7.88
C LEU A 259 -32.11 -8.54 8.23
N ALA A 260 -31.36 -9.30 9.03
CA ALA A 260 -31.77 -10.61 9.52
C ALA A 260 -32.83 -10.52 10.64
N GLY A 261 -33.14 -9.33 11.15
CA GLY A 261 -34.09 -9.13 12.25
C GLY A 261 -33.62 -9.63 13.60
N THR A 262 -32.32 -9.88 13.77
CA THR A 262 -31.73 -10.36 15.05
C THR A 262 -31.45 -9.21 16.02
N THR A 263 -31.43 -7.96 15.53
CA THR A 263 -31.30 -6.75 16.34
C THR A 263 -32.06 -5.59 15.67
N THR A 264 -32.31 -4.52 16.41
CA THR A 264 -32.97 -3.30 15.91
C THR A 264 -32.04 -2.08 15.99
N VAL A 265 -32.38 -1.00 15.29
CA VAL A 265 -31.64 0.27 15.41
C VAL A 265 -31.73 0.80 16.82
N GLU A 266 -32.89 0.71 17.46
CA GLU A 266 -33.19 1.19 18.80
C GLU A 266 -32.42 0.42 19.89
N ASP A 267 -32.19 -0.89 19.70
CA ASP A 267 -31.36 -1.70 20.62
C ASP A 267 -29.87 -1.31 20.49
N LEU A 268 -29.42 -1.08 19.25
CA LEU A 268 -28.04 -0.64 19.00
C LEU A 268 -27.78 0.77 19.49
N GLU A 269 -28.76 1.68 19.42
CA GLU A 269 -28.62 3.02 20.02
C GLU A 269 -28.29 2.96 21.50
N LYS A 270 -28.98 2.11 22.26
CA LYS A 270 -28.71 1.90 23.70
C LYS A 270 -27.30 1.34 23.94
N ILE A 271 -26.86 0.40 23.10
CA ILE A 271 -25.53 -0.22 23.19
C ILE A 271 -24.44 0.81 22.89
N THR A 272 -24.67 1.70 21.90
CA THR A 272 -23.69 2.71 21.50
C THR A 272 -23.44 3.79 22.55
N GLU A 273 -24.34 3.97 23.53
CA GLU A 273 -24.13 4.88 24.66
C GLU A 273 -23.01 4.43 25.60
N ASN A 274 -22.71 3.13 25.63
CA ASN A 274 -21.64 2.55 26.45
C ASN A 274 -20.55 1.95 25.57
N ASP A 275 -19.38 2.58 25.57
CA ASP A 275 -18.24 2.21 24.73
C ASP A 275 -17.79 0.76 24.90
N ARG A 276 -17.87 0.22 26.12
CA ARG A 276 -17.49 -1.16 26.40
C ARG A 276 -18.51 -2.17 25.86
N GLN A 277 -19.81 -1.89 26.04
CA GLN A 277 -20.87 -2.71 25.48
C GLN A 277 -20.83 -2.66 23.94
N TYR A 278 -20.55 -1.50 23.40
CA TYR A 278 -20.38 -1.32 21.96
C TYR A 278 -19.21 -2.15 21.41
N TYR A 279 -18.03 -2.11 22.05
CA TYR A 279 -16.89 -2.92 21.65
C TYR A 279 -17.20 -4.42 21.71
N ARG A 280 -17.81 -4.87 22.80
CA ARG A 280 -18.25 -6.27 23.00
C ARG A 280 -19.21 -6.71 21.90
N GLN A 281 -20.20 -5.87 21.54
CA GLN A 281 -21.13 -6.18 20.47
C GLN A 281 -20.41 -6.24 19.10
N MET A 282 -19.47 -5.33 18.84
CA MET A 282 -18.67 -5.38 17.61
C MET A 282 -17.86 -6.67 17.49
N VAL A 283 -17.22 -7.14 18.57
CA VAL A 283 -16.48 -8.42 18.57
C VAL A 283 -17.41 -9.57 18.24
N LYS A 284 -18.55 -9.67 18.93
CA LYS A 284 -19.55 -10.70 18.69
C LYS A 284 -20.04 -10.71 17.24
N SER A 285 -20.37 -9.53 16.73
CA SER A 285 -20.83 -9.38 15.33
C SER A 285 -19.73 -9.69 14.33
N THR A 286 -18.48 -9.29 14.58
CA THR A 286 -17.34 -9.64 13.72
C THR A 286 -17.18 -11.15 13.60
N ILE A 287 -17.27 -11.89 14.70
CA ILE A 287 -17.21 -13.36 14.71
C ILE A 287 -18.34 -13.95 13.84
N ASN A 288 -19.57 -13.45 13.98
CA ASN A 288 -20.70 -13.86 13.15
C ASN A 288 -20.50 -13.55 11.66
N LEU A 289 -20.01 -12.36 11.31
CA LEU A 289 -19.72 -11.98 9.93
C LEU A 289 -18.61 -12.86 9.32
N GLN A 290 -17.58 -13.22 10.09
CA GLN A 290 -16.54 -14.16 9.65
C GLN A 290 -17.09 -15.57 9.44
N LYS A 291 -17.99 -16.02 10.30
CA LYS A 291 -18.71 -17.28 10.09
C LYS A 291 -19.48 -17.25 8.79
N MET A 292 -20.30 -16.23 8.55
CA MET A 292 -21.05 -16.06 7.29
C MET A 292 -20.12 -16.08 6.07
N LYS A 293 -18.97 -15.38 6.15
CA LYS A 293 -17.96 -15.36 5.09
C LYS A 293 -17.37 -16.76 4.83
N SER A 294 -17.09 -17.53 5.88
CA SER A 294 -16.58 -18.90 5.76
C SER A 294 -17.61 -19.87 5.14
N GLU A 295 -18.89 -19.55 5.26
CA GLU A 295 -20.02 -20.27 4.65
C GLU A 295 -20.31 -19.80 3.19
N GLY A 296 -19.51 -18.86 2.66
CA GLY A 296 -19.62 -18.38 1.28
C GLY A 296 -20.52 -17.15 1.08
N HIS A 297 -21.04 -16.58 2.15
CA HIS A 297 -21.80 -15.33 2.10
C HIS A 297 -20.87 -14.09 1.99
N GLN A 298 -21.42 -12.99 1.54
CA GLN A 298 -20.71 -11.70 1.49
C GLN A 298 -21.45 -10.69 2.40
N PRO A 299 -21.03 -10.55 3.67
CA PRO A 299 -21.63 -9.61 4.59
C PRO A 299 -21.45 -8.16 4.13
N ILE A 300 -22.52 -7.37 4.22
CA ILE A 300 -22.59 -5.97 3.77
C ILE A 300 -21.82 -5.07 4.74
N GLY A 301 -22.01 -5.29 6.05
CA GLY A 301 -21.43 -4.48 7.13
C GLY A 301 -19.95 -4.74 7.40
N MET A 302 -19.31 -5.75 6.78
CA MET A 302 -17.97 -6.21 7.11
C MET A 302 -16.92 -5.09 7.09
N LYS A 303 -16.88 -4.29 6.01
CA LYS A 303 -15.90 -3.20 5.88
C LYS A 303 -16.09 -2.15 6.98
N ALA A 304 -17.32 -1.68 7.18
CA ALA A 304 -17.64 -0.71 8.23
C ALA A 304 -17.35 -1.27 9.63
N MET A 305 -17.60 -2.56 9.86
CA MET A 305 -17.28 -3.24 11.11
C MET A 305 -15.77 -3.25 11.38
N MET A 306 -14.96 -3.58 10.37
CA MET A 306 -13.50 -3.61 10.50
C MET A 306 -12.94 -2.22 10.80
N GLU A 307 -13.41 -1.17 10.13
CA GLU A 307 -12.99 0.21 10.34
C GLU A 307 -13.34 0.70 11.77
N ASN A 308 -14.58 0.47 12.21
CA ASN A 308 -15.01 0.85 13.57
C ASN A 308 -14.28 0.03 14.66
N MET A 309 -14.07 -1.26 14.43
CA MET A 309 -13.32 -2.14 15.33
C MET A 309 -11.88 -1.66 15.51
N GLN A 310 -11.21 -1.32 14.40
CA GLN A 310 -9.84 -0.80 14.43
C GLN A 310 -9.77 0.52 15.19
N ALA A 311 -10.63 1.49 14.85
CA ALA A 311 -10.67 2.79 15.51
C ALA A 311 -10.89 2.64 17.03
N LYS A 312 -11.80 1.75 17.45
CA LYS A 312 -12.09 1.54 18.87
C LYS A 312 -10.99 0.79 19.59
N SER A 313 -10.37 -0.20 18.93
CA SER A 313 -9.22 -0.92 19.47
C SER A 313 -8.03 0.01 19.74
N LEU A 314 -7.74 0.93 18.83
CA LEU A 314 -6.65 1.90 18.99
C LEU A 314 -6.87 2.81 20.19
N ILE A 315 -8.12 3.20 20.51
CA ILE A 315 -8.40 3.98 21.72
C ILE A 315 -7.99 3.20 22.97
N TYR A 316 -8.44 1.95 23.13
CA TYR A 316 -8.06 1.12 24.27
C TYR A 316 -6.56 0.85 24.35
N ILE A 317 -5.90 0.69 23.22
CA ILE A 317 -4.44 0.47 23.19
C ILE A 317 -3.71 1.72 23.65
N ARG A 318 -4.12 2.91 23.18
CA ARG A 318 -3.52 4.17 23.62
C ARG A 318 -3.71 4.35 25.12
N ASP A 319 -4.90 4.11 25.66
CA ASP A 319 -5.16 4.17 27.11
C ASP A 319 -4.21 3.23 27.90
N VAL A 320 -3.95 2.01 27.39
CA VAL A 320 -3.00 1.08 28.02
C VAL A 320 -1.54 1.53 27.82
N ASN A 321 -1.21 2.08 26.66
CA ASN A 321 0.15 2.57 26.37
C ASN A 321 0.48 3.82 27.23
N ASP A 322 -0.43 4.76 27.37
CA ASP A 322 -0.23 6.01 28.14
C ASP A 322 0.09 5.74 29.62
N LEU A 323 -0.41 4.61 30.12
CA LEU A 323 -0.16 4.16 31.48
C LEU A 323 1.04 3.18 31.59
N HIS A 324 2.00 3.23 30.66
CA HIS A 324 3.09 2.24 30.60
C HIS A 324 4.05 2.27 31.80
N GLU A 325 4.14 3.38 32.52
CA GLU A 325 4.92 3.50 33.74
C GLU A 325 4.14 3.08 35.01
N GLU A 326 2.81 2.96 34.90
CA GLU A 326 1.97 2.63 36.02
C GLU A 326 1.98 1.11 36.36
N PRO A 327 1.69 0.71 37.62
CA PRO A 327 1.53 -0.68 37.97
C PRO A 327 0.50 -1.40 37.08
N ALA A 328 0.73 -2.68 36.77
CA ALA A 328 -0.12 -3.46 35.87
C ALA A 328 -1.63 -3.43 36.27
N THR A 329 -1.93 -3.37 37.55
CA THR A 329 -3.32 -3.29 38.05
C THR A 329 -4.01 -1.97 37.70
N VAL A 330 -3.26 -0.88 37.54
CA VAL A 330 -3.75 0.42 37.09
C VAL A 330 -3.81 0.44 35.57
N ARG A 331 -2.70 0.10 34.94
CA ARG A 331 -2.49 0.15 33.48
C ARG A 331 -3.54 -0.64 32.71
N PHE A 332 -3.79 -1.89 33.10
CA PHE A 332 -4.70 -2.80 32.38
C PHE A 332 -6.13 -2.80 32.94
N ARG A 333 -6.48 -1.90 33.86
CA ARG A 333 -7.81 -1.83 34.46
C ARG A 333 -8.93 -1.74 33.43
N ILE A 334 -8.69 -0.98 32.34
CA ILE A 334 -9.70 -0.74 31.30
C ILE A 334 -10.09 -2.03 30.55
N VAL A 335 -9.24 -3.04 30.53
CA VAL A 335 -9.45 -4.32 29.82
C VAL A 335 -9.69 -5.50 30.77
N ASN A 336 -9.85 -5.27 32.08
CA ASN A 336 -9.96 -6.34 33.10
C ASN A 336 -11.06 -7.37 32.83
N ASP A 337 -12.20 -6.95 32.27
CA ASP A 337 -13.35 -7.85 32.01
C ASP A 337 -13.43 -8.28 30.53
N PHE A 338 -12.40 -8.03 29.73
CA PHE A 338 -12.43 -8.44 28.32
C PHE A 338 -12.28 -9.96 28.21
N THR A 339 -13.05 -10.55 27.28
CA THR A 339 -12.93 -11.97 26.95
C THR A 339 -11.64 -12.23 26.13
N PRO A 340 -11.21 -13.49 25.99
CA PRO A 340 -10.09 -13.82 25.11
C PRO A 340 -10.27 -13.31 23.69
N GLU A 341 -11.47 -13.39 23.12
CA GLU A 341 -11.79 -12.90 21.78
C GLU A 341 -11.72 -11.36 21.72
N GLU A 342 -12.21 -10.67 22.73
CA GLU A 342 -12.13 -9.21 22.82
C GLU A 342 -10.66 -8.75 22.86
N LEU A 343 -9.81 -9.45 23.61
CA LEU A 343 -8.36 -9.19 23.67
C LEU A 343 -7.66 -9.57 22.36
N TYR A 344 -8.07 -10.67 21.71
CA TYR A 344 -7.56 -11.05 20.39
C TYR A 344 -7.76 -9.94 19.36
N TYR A 345 -9.01 -9.44 19.25
CA TYR A 345 -9.31 -8.35 18.31
C TYR A 345 -8.62 -7.05 18.68
N LEU A 346 -8.43 -6.78 19.97
CA LEU A 346 -7.65 -5.64 20.43
C LEU A 346 -6.19 -5.72 19.92
N ILE A 347 -5.57 -6.89 20.10
CA ILE A 347 -4.19 -7.15 19.66
C ILE A 347 -4.05 -7.00 18.15
N VAL A 348 -4.84 -7.74 17.36
CA VAL A 348 -4.67 -7.75 15.90
C VAL A 348 -5.05 -6.42 15.21
N ASN A 349 -5.87 -5.59 15.85
CA ASN A 349 -6.19 -4.26 15.34
C ASN A 349 -5.16 -3.20 15.75
N GLY A 350 -4.39 -3.47 16.80
CA GLY A 350 -3.45 -2.51 17.37
C GLY A 350 -2.00 -2.72 17.00
N GLN A 351 -1.70 -3.61 16.06
CA GLN A 351 -0.33 -4.01 15.72
C GLN A 351 0.65 -2.84 15.60
N GLU A 352 0.24 -1.75 14.95
CA GLU A 352 1.12 -0.62 14.63
C GLU A 352 1.41 0.28 15.85
N GLU A 353 0.51 0.32 16.83
CA GLU A 353 0.63 1.21 18.01
C GLU A 353 0.91 0.45 19.30
N LEU A 354 0.81 -0.89 19.30
CA LEU A 354 0.92 -1.69 20.50
C LEU A 354 2.36 -1.75 21.04
N TYR A 355 2.59 -1.22 22.23
CA TYR A 355 3.89 -1.32 22.88
C TYR A 355 4.19 -2.76 23.28
N THR A 356 5.48 -3.13 23.22
CA THR A 356 5.94 -4.46 23.66
C THR A 356 5.44 -4.81 25.05
N SER A 357 5.58 -3.87 26.01
CA SER A 357 5.15 -4.05 27.40
C SER A 357 3.62 -4.05 27.57
N SER A 358 2.85 -3.58 26.56
CA SER A 358 1.39 -3.71 26.51
C SER A 358 0.97 -5.07 25.96
N TYR A 359 1.75 -5.61 24.99
CA TYR A 359 1.51 -6.94 24.42
C TYR A 359 1.82 -8.05 25.44
N THR A 360 3.04 -8.08 25.96
CA THR A 360 3.52 -9.05 26.97
C THR A 360 4.47 -8.37 27.93
N ASN A 361 4.52 -8.82 29.17
CA ASN A 361 5.50 -8.35 30.15
C ASN A 361 5.90 -9.47 31.10
N HIS A 362 7.04 -9.33 31.77
CA HIS A 362 7.60 -10.34 32.68
C HIS A 362 6.73 -10.67 33.91
N GLY A 363 5.59 -9.99 34.10
CA GLY A 363 4.63 -10.26 35.18
C GLY A 363 3.35 -10.96 34.70
N ASN A 364 3.32 -11.48 33.46
CA ASN A 364 2.15 -12.09 32.83
C ASN A 364 0.90 -11.20 32.84
N ALA A 365 1.08 -9.91 32.67
CA ALA A 365 0.02 -8.92 32.74
C ALA A 365 -0.30 -8.22 31.39
N GLY A 366 0.49 -8.46 30.34
CA GLY A 366 0.24 -7.93 29.00
C GLY A 366 -1.06 -8.44 28.39
N LEU A 367 -1.54 -7.82 27.32
CA LEU A 367 -2.80 -8.19 26.65
C LEU A 367 -2.78 -9.64 26.17
N TYR A 368 -1.65 -10.09 25.57
CA TYR A 368 -1.45 -11.48 25.16
C TYR A 368 -1.47 -12.43 26.35
N ASP A 369 -0.76 -12.09 27.43
CA ASP A 369 -0.69 -12.92 28.63
C ASP A 369 -2.08 -13.08 29.25
N GLN A 370 -2.82 -11.99 29.41
CA GLN A 370 -4.20 -11.99 29.92
C GLN A 370 -5.14 -12.79 29.03
N MET A 371 -5.02 -12.65 27.70
CA MET A 371 -5.81 -13.42 26.73
C MET A 371 -5.61 -14.92 26.96
N MET A 372 -4.37 -15.39 27.02
CA MET A 372 -4.06 -16.81 27.22
C MET A 372 -4.47 -17.33 28.61
N ILE A 373 -4.26 -16.55 29.67
CA ILE A 373 -4.65 -16.93 31.04
C ILE A 373 -6.17 -17.06 31.18
N ARG A 374 -6.95 -16.22 30.49
CA ARG A 374 -8.43 -16.27 30.54
C ARG A 374 -9.02 -17.43 29.73
N MET A 375 -8.25 -17.98 28.78
CA MET A 375 -8.62 -19.23 28.11
C MET A 375 -8.56 -20.41 29.11
N LYS A 376 -9.59 -21.20 29.17
CA LYS A 376 -9.67 -22.37 30.08
C LYS A 376 -10.10 -23.62 29.30
N PRO A 377 -9.17 -24.49 28.90
CA PRO A 377 -7.71 -24.42 29.04
C PRO A 377 -7.07 -23.40 28.11
N PRO A 378 -5.82 -22.95 28.39
CA PRO A 378 -5.09 -21.96 27.54
C PRO A 378 -4.56 -22.65 26.28
N ARG A 379 -5.41 -22.70 25.23
CA ARG A 379 -5.13 -23.38 23.96
C ARG A 379 -5.28 -22.42 22.79
N GLY A 380 -4.22 -22.26 22.02
CA GLY A 380 -4.20 -21.37 20.85
C GLY A 380 -5.14 -21.83 19.72
N ASP A 381 -5.26 -23.14 19.50
CA ASP A 381 -6.20 -23.67 18.50
C ASP A 381 -7.66 -23.37 18.88
N SER A 382 -8.04 -23.50 20.16
CA SER A 382 -9.37 -23.15 20.63
C SER A 382 -9.67 -21.66 20.44
N LEU A 383 -8.70 -20.78 20.74
CA LEU A 383 -8.84 -19.34 20.54
C LEU A 383 -9.10 -19.02 19.04
N LEU A 384 -8.29 -19.58 18.16
CA LEU A 384 -8.44 -19.32 16.72
C LEU A 384 -9.77 -19.86 16.16
N MET A 385 -10.25 -20.99 16.69
CA MET A 385 -11.58 -21.50 16.34
C MET A 385 -12.70 -20.57 16.81
N MET A 386 -12.60 -19.98 18.02
CA MET A 386 -13.59 -19.04 18.55
C MET A 386 -13.72 -17.79 17.68
N VAL A 387 -12.63 -17.32 17.07
CA VAL A 387 -12.62 -16.17 16.15
C VAL A 387 -12.70 -16.56 14.67
N HIS A 388 -13.03 -17.81 14.34
CA HIS A 388 -13.10 -18.34 12.97
C HIS A 388 -11.84 -18.06 12.14
N PHE A 389 -10.66 -18.13 12.73
CA PHE A 389 -9.36 -17.86 12.10
C PHE A 389 -9.24 -16.47 11.47
N ASP A 390 -10.06 -15.52 11.91
CA ASP A 390 -9.98 -14.15 11.39
C ASP A 390 -8.59 -13.56 11.69
N ARG A 391 -7.92 -13.02 10.66
CA ARG A 391 -6.59 -12.37 10.73
C ARG A 391 -5.51 -13.21 11.41
N PHE A 392 -5.62 -14.54 11.37
CA PHE A 392 -4.66 -15.42 12.04
C PHE A 392 -3.23 -15.21 11.54
N LYS A 393 -3.03 -14.90 10.24
CA LYS A 393 -1.69 -14.61 9.71
C LYS A 393 -1.06 -13.42 10.43
N LYS A 394 -1.82 -12.33 10.58
CA LYS A 394 -1.40 -11.14 11.31
C LYS A 394 -1.06 -11.46 12.76
N PHE A 395 -1.90 -12.25 13.43
CA PHE A 395 -1.65 -12.68 14.80
C PHE A 395 -0.36 -13.52 14.92
N ILE A 396 -0.11 -14.45 14.00
CA ILE A 396 1.11 -15.27 13.97
C ILE A 396 2.35 -14.41 13.78
N ALA A 397 2.30 -13.46 12.83
CA ALA A 397 3.39 -12.49 12.60
C ALA A 397 3.68 -11.67 13.89
N MET A 398 2.64 -11.18 14.57
CA MET A 398 2.80 -10.46 15.84
C MET A 398 3.38 -11.37 16.94
N ALA A 399 2.90 -12.60 17.08
CA ALA A 399 3.42 -13.55 18.05
C ALA A 399 4.91 -13.88 17.79
N ALA A 400 5.33 -13.96 16.52
CA ALA A 400 6.72 -14.11 16.15
C ALA A 400 7.55 -12.84 16.45
N GLY A 401 7.00 -11.68 16.11
CA GLY A 401 7.63 -10.38 16.35
C GLY A 401 7.82 -10.07 17.83
N PHE A 402 6.90 -10.54 18.69
CA PHE A 402 6.97 -10.39 20.15
C PHE A 402 7.52 -11.63 20.86
N ASN A 403 8.17 -12.57 20.14
CA ASN A 403 8.81 -13.78 20.66
C ASN A 403 7.88 -14.70 21.51
N THR A 404 6.58 -14.72 21.20
CA THR A 404 5.58 -15.57 21.88
C THR A 404 5.07 -16.73 21.02
N LEU A 405 5.46 -16.78 19.73
CA LEU A 405 4.95 -17.76 18.76
C LEU A 405 5.21 -19.22 19.17
N ASP A 406 6.42 -19.53 19.61
CA ASP A 406 6.78 -20.90 20.00
C ASP A 406 5.88 -21.42 21.14
N ASN A 407 5.63 -20.59 22.16
CA ASN A 407 4.74 -20.93 23.26
C ASN A 407 3.28 -21.05 22.82
N PHE A 408 2.83 -20.16 21.92
CA PHE A 408 1.50 -20.21 21.36
C PHE A 408 1.26 -21.51 20.57
N LEU A 409 2.18 -21.91 19.70
CA LEU A 409 2.09 -23.15 18.93
C LEU A 409 2.15 -24.40 19.83
N LYS A 410 2.98 -24.40 20.87
CA LYS A 410 3.06 -25.50 21.86
C LYS A 410 1.79 -25.64 22.68
N SER A 411 0.95 -24.62 22.78
CA SER A 411 -0.35 -24.71 23.47
C SER A 411 -1.41 -25.47 22.66
N MET A 412 -1.15 -25.77 21.38
CA MET A 412 -2.06 -26.46 20.46
C MET A 412 -1.78 -27.95 20.39
N ALA A 413 -2.75 -28.71 19.87
CA ALA A 413 -2.47 -30.06 19.39
C ALA A 413 -1.50 -30.01 18.20
N PRO A 414 -0.51 -30.93 18.10
CA PRO A 414 0.49 -30.91 17.02
C PRO A 414 -0.11 -30.85 15.60
N GLU A 415 -1.21 -31.56 15.38
CA GLU A 415 -1.91 -31.59 14.09
C GLU A 415 -2.49 -30.22 13.74
N ASN A 416 -3.02 -29.50 14.75
CA ASN A 416 -3.60 -28.17 14.58
C ASN A 416 -2.51 -27.11 14.32
N SER A 417 -1.37 -27.18 15.02
CA SER A 417 -0.24 -26.30 14.77
C SER A 417 0.34 -26.52 13.38
N ASN A 418 0.47 -27.79 12.93
CA ASN A 418 0.90 -28.11 11.56
C ASN A 418 -0.07 -27.55 10.51
N TYR A 419 -1.38 -27.77 10.68
CA TYR A 419 -2.39 -27.25 9.76
C TYR A 419 -2.38 -25.72 9.68
N LEU A 420 -2.30 -25.06 10.85
CA LEU A 420 -2.20 -23.59 10.92
C LEU A 420 -1.00 -23.07 10.15
N MET A 421 0.17 -23.64 10.41
CA MET A 421 1.42 -23.21 9.78
C MET A 421 1.47 -23.58 8.29
N GLN A 422 0.83 -24.66 7.86
CA GLN A 422 0.61 -24.95 6.44
C GLN A 422 -0.18 -23.82 5.75
N LYS A 423 -1.29 -23.38 6.37
CA LYS A 423 -2.10 -22.26 5.83
C LYS A 423 -1.35 -20.94 5.86
N TYR A 424 -0.47 -20.75 6.83
CA TYR A 424 0.35 -19.56 6.94
C TYR A 424 1.34 -19.40 5.78
N VAL A 425 1.98 -20.50 5.36
CA VAL A 425 2.98 -20.49 4.28
C VAL A 425 2.39 -20.65 2.86
N GLN A 426 1.07 -20.79 2.73
CA GLN A 426 0.41 -20.95 1.42
C GLN A 426 0.04 -19.60 0.80
N ASN A 427 0.05 -19.54 -0.55
CA ASN A 427 -0.44 -18.41 -1.38
C ASN A 427 0.31 -17.08 -1.14
N LEU A 428 1.60 -17.13 -0.81
CA LEU A 428 2.43 -15.93 -0.58
C LEU A 428 2.64 -15.12 -1.87
N GLU A 429 2.50 -15.76 -3.01
CA GLU A 429 2.59 -15.15 -4.34
C GLU A 429 1.37 -14.31 -4.71
N LYS A 430 0.26 -14.49 -4.02
CA LYS A 430 -1.03 -13.83 -4.34
C LYS A 430 -1.20 -12.46 -3.68
N THR A 431 -0.36 -12.11 -2.71
CA THR A 431 -0.34 -10.79 -2.11
C THR A 431 0.47 -9.82 -2.97
N GLU A 432 0.06 -8.55 -3.04
CA GLU A 432 0.75 -7.55 -3.89
C GLU A 432 2.13 -7.18 -3.33
N ASP A 433 2.25 -7.13 -1.99
CA ASP A 433 3.48 -6.84 -1.27
C ASP A 433 4.26 -8.12 -0.89
N LEU A 434 5.35 -7.95 -0.17
CA LEU A 434 6.19 -9.03 0.35
C LEU A 434 5.97 -9.30 1.83
N GLU A 435 5.06 -8.59 2.47
CA GLU A 435 4.89 -8.62 3.92
C GLU A 435 4.65 -10.05 4.42
N ASP A 436 3.69 -10.78 3.84
CA ASP A 436 3.41 -12.17 4.21
C ASP A 436 4.65 -13.09 4.10
N ALA A 437 5.49 -12.91 3.07
CA ALA A 437 6.68 -13.74 2.87
C ALA A 437 7.79 -13.40 3.87
N VAL A 438 7.96 -12.10 4.18
CA VAL A 438 8.88 -11.61 5.22
C VAL A 438 8.44 -12.12 6.59
N ASP A 439 7.15 -12.08 6.88
CA ASP A 439 6.58 -12.57 8.14
C ASP A 439 6.77 -14.06 8.30
N VAL A 440 6.64 -14.84 7.22
CA VAL A 440 6.93 -16.28 7.22
C VAL A 440 8.40 -16.54 7.52
N ALA A 441 9.34 -15.79 6.90
CA ALA A 441 10.77 -15.90 7.18
C ALA A 441 11.08 -15.57 8.66
N ASN A 442 10.52 -14.47 9.19
CA ASN A 442 10.66 -14.05 10.58
C ASN A 442 10.08 -15.09 11.56
N SER A 443 8.91 -15.64 11.23
CA SER A 443 8.22 -16.61 12.08
C SER A 443 9.00 -17.92 12.18
N PHE A 444 9.62 -18.36 11.08
CA PHE A 444 10.46 -19.56 11.08
C PHE A 444 11.61 -19.45 12.11
N GLY A 445 12.30 -18.32 12.15
CA GLY A 445 13.36 -18.04 13.12
C GLY A 445 12.89 -17.95 14.58
N SER A 446 11.57 -17.94 14.84
CA SER A 446 10.99 -17.87 16.18
C SER A 446 10.50 -19.22 16.71
N ILE A 447 10.42 -20.24 15.86
CA ILE A 447 9.96 -21.60 16.20
C ILE A 447 11.15 -22.43 16.67
N ARG A 448 10.97 -23.19 17.75
CA ARG A 448 12.01 -24.06 18.35
C ARG A 448 11.69 -25.55 18.26
N ASP A 449 10.46 -25.92 17.90
CA ASP A 449 10.06 -27.32 17.73
C ASP A 449 10.66 -27.89 16.43
N PRO A 450 11.62 -28.86 16.50
CA PRO A 450 12.27 -29.42 15.32
C PRO A 450 11.30 -30.12 14.36
N LYS A 451 10.25 -30.78 14.89
CA LYS A 451 9.25 -31.49 14.06
C LYS A 451 8.41 -30.50 13.24
N LEU A 452 8.02 -29.40 13.86
CA LEU A 452 7.28 -28.36 13.16
C LEU A 452 8.16 -27.62 12.13
N LEU A 453 9.44 -27.39 12.44
CA LEU A 453 10.40 -26.82 11.47
C LEU A 453 10.59 -27.74 10.26
N ASP A 454 10.73 -29.05 10.46
CA ASP A 454 10.85 -30.02 9.37
C ASP A 454 9.56 -30.08 8.50
N PHE A 455 8.41 -30.01 9.16
CA PHE A 455 7.11 -29.92 8.49
C PHE A 455 7.04 -28.66 7.61
N LEU A 456 7.43 -27.49 8.13
CA LEU A 456 7.41 -26.22 7.39
C LEU A 456 8.36 -26.24 6.18
N ARG A 457 9.56 -26.83 6.32
CA ARG A 457 10.47 -27.03 5.21
C ARG A 457 9.84 -27.84 4.08
N ALA A 458 9.15 -28.92 4.44
CA ALA A 458 8.45 -29.76 3.48
C ALA A 458 7.32 -29.00 2.76
N GLU A 459 6.52 -28.23 3.49
CA GLU A 459 5.41 -27.45 2.92
C GLU A 459 5.93 -26.31 2.01
N VAL A 460 7.00 -25.61 2.37
CA VAL A 460 7.62 -24.59 1.51
C VAL A 460 8.16 -25.21 0.21
N ARG A 461 8.83 -26.38 0.26
CA ARG A 461 9.27 -27.10 -0.93
C ARG A 461 8.10 -27.55 -1.81
N LYS A 462 7.01 -27.99 -1.21
CA LYS A 462 5.79 -28.37 -1.93
C LYS A 462 5.16 -27.18 -2.66
N ASN A 463 5.08 -26.02 -2.00
CA ASN A 463 4.62 -24.79 -2.62
C ASN A 463 5.56 -24.33 -3.74
N LEU A 464 6.89 -24.46 -3.57
CA LEU A 464 7.87 -24.19 -4.64
C LEU A 464 7.62 -25.07 -5.87
N ALA A 465 7.40 -26.37 -5.68
CA ALA A 465 7.10 -27.30 -6.78
C ALA A 465 5.79 -26.93 -7.48
N TYR A 466 4.78 -26.50 -6.71
CA TYR A 466 3.49 -26.07 -7.26
C TYR A 466 3.63 -24.83 -8.15
N VAL A 467 4.26 -23.74 -7.65
CA VAL A 467 4.40 -22.49 -8.41
C VAL A 467 5.29 -22.66 -9.64
N LYS A 468 6.34 -23.49 -9.58
CA LYS A 468 7.16 -23.85 -10.75
C LYS A 468 6.34 -24.55 -11.82
N LYS A 469 5.48 -25.51 -11.44
CA LYS A 469 4.60 -26.23 -12.38
C LYS A 469 3.62 -25.28 -13.08
N HIS A 470 3.20 -24.21 -12.44
CA HIS A 470 2.27 -23.22 -12.99
C HIS A 470 2.97 -22.00 -13.61
N SER A 471 4.30 -22.06 -13.75
CA SER A 471 5.12 -20.98 -14.33
C SER A 471 4.94 -19.62 -13.62
N ASP A 472 4.60 -19.65 -12.33
CA ASP A 472 4.50 -18.44 -11.51
C ASP A 472 5.90 -17.97 -11.13
N ARG A 473 6.35 -16.90 -11.77
CA ARG A 473 7.68 -16.31 -11.56
C ARG A 473 7.86 -15.77 -10.16
N ARG A 474 6.93 -14.95 -9.68
CA ARG A 474 6.98 -14.34 -8.37
C ARG A 474 6.97 -15.38 -7.26
N GLY A 475 6.05 -16.33 -7.33
CA GLY A 475 5.97 -17.45 -6.41
C GLY A 475 7.25 -18.27 -6.41
N THR A 476 7.84 -18.52 -7.57
CA THR A 476 9.11 -19.25 -7.69
C THR A 476 10.23 -18.56 -6.91
N VAL A 477 10.39 -17.24 -7.06
CA VAL A 477 11.41 -16.46 -6.34
C VAL A 477 11.16 -16.52 -4.83
N ILE A 478 9.92 -16.24 -4.37
CA ILE A 478 9.55 -16.22 -2.96
C ILE A 478 9.86 -17.58 -2.31
N TYR A 479 9.32 -18.66 -2.84
CA TYR A 479 9.48 -19.99 -2.22
C TYR A 479 10.88 -20.58 -2.38
N GLN A 480 11.64 -20.18 -3.40
CA GLN A 480 13.05 -20.56 -3.55
C GLN A 480 13.90 -19.90 -2.47
N LEU A 481 13.68 -18.61 -2.19
CA LEU A 481 14.36 -17.90 -1.11
C LEU A 481 14.02 -18.49 0.26
N LEU A 482 12.73 -18.73 0.54
CA LEU A 482 12.31 -19.36 1.81
C LEU A 482 12.91 -20.77 1.96
N THR A 483 12.96 -21.57 0.89
CA THR A 483 13.59 -22.89 0.93
C THR A 483 15.06 -22.77 1.29
N SER A 484 15.80 -21.87 0.64
CA SER A 484 17.23 -21.67 0.90
C SER A 484 17.49 -21.21 2.34
N LEU A 485 16.67 -20.27 2.85
CA LEU A 485 16.78 -19.77 4.22
C LEU A 485 16.50 -20.88 5.25
N PHE A 486 15.46 -21.68 5.07
CA PHE A 486 15.03 -22.69 6.02
C PHE A 486 15.97 -23.91 6.04
N GLU A 487 16.58 -24.25 4.93
CA GLU A 487 17.60 -25.31 4.86
C GLU A 487 18.89 -24.90 5.55
N THR A 488 19.33 -23.65 5.34
CA THR A 488 20.56 -23.18 5.94
C THR A 488 20.43 -22.98 7.45
N GLU A 489 19.27 -22.50 7.94
CA GLU A 489 19.01 -22.38 9.38
C GLU A 489 18.99 -23.75 10.09
N ALA A 490 18.54 -24.82 9.41
CA ALA A 490 18.54 -26.18 9.97
C ALA A 490 19.95 -26.68 10.30
N GLU A 491 20.94 -26.24 9.52
CA GLU A 491 22.34 -26.65 9.70
C GLU A 491 23.08 -25.76 10.71
N ASN A 492 22.48 -24.65 11.15
CA ASN A 492 23.11 -23.60 11.93
C ASN A 492 23.24 -23.94 13.44
N GLY A 493 24.38 -24.50 13.80
CA GLY A 493 25.04 -24.12 15.04
C GLY A 493 25.76 -22.76 14.88
N ASN A 494 26.38 -22.20 15.93
CA ASN A 494 27.15 -20.93 15.94
C ASN A 494 28.41 -20.96 15.02
N ASP A 495 28.25 -21.37 13.76
CA ASP A 495 29.34 -21.55 12.81
C ASP A 495 29.30 -20.47 11.72
N SER A 496 30.33 -19.62 11.70
CA SER A 496 30.47 -18.50 10.75
C SER A 496 30.55 -18.98 9.30
N SER A 497 31.01 -20.22 9.03
CA SER A 497 31.11 -20.76 7.68
C SER A 497 29.77 -20.94 7.01
N LYS A 498 28.73 -21.27 7.78
CA LYS A 498 27.38 -21.51 7.29
C LYS A 498 26.63 -20.22 6.93
N ALA A 499 26.84 -19.13 7.70
CA ALA A 499 26.32 -17.82 7.34
C ALA A 499 26.97 -17.30 6.04
N THR A 500 28.25 -17.60 5.83
CA THR A 500 28.95 -17.30 4.56
C THR A 500 28.36 -18.12 3.40
N ASP A 501 28.07 -19.40 3.61
CA ASP A 501 27.45 -20.27 2.61
C ASP A 501 26.03 -19.78 2.24
N MET A 502 25.23 -19.35 3.21
CA MET A 502 23.92 -18.73 2.98
C MET A 502 24.04 -17.47 2.11
N ALA A 503 24.93 -16.55 2.47
CA ALA A 503 25.16 -15.33 1.70
C ALA A 503 25.56 -15.64 0.26
N SER A 504 26.46 -16.62 0.07
CA SER A 504 26.90 -17.07 -1.25
C SER A 504 25.77 -17.67 -2.08
N LYS A 505 24.97 -18.56 -1.49
CA LYS A 505 23.80 -19.18 -2.16
C LYS A 505 22.75 -18.14 -2.57
N LEU A 506 22.58 -17.09 -1.79
CA LEU A 506 21.62 -16.01 -2.07
C LEU A 506 22.25 -14.86 -2.88
N GLN A 507 23.50 -14.95 -3.27
CA GLN A 507 24.26 -13.91 -3.98
C GLN A 507 24.27 -12.56 -3.25
N LEU A 508 24.30 -12.61 -1.92
CA LEU A 508 24.32 -11.44 -1.06
C LEU A 508 25.74 -11.06 -0.65
N PRO A 509 25.98 -9.77 -0.31
CA PRO A 509 27.13 -9.38 0.51
C PRO A 509 27.17 -10.20 1.81
N PRO A 510 28.33 -10.28 2.49
CA PRO A 510 28.43 -10.99 3.76
C PRO A 510 27.34 -10.57 4.74
N ILE A 511 26.60 -11.52 5.31
CA ILE A 511 25.57 -11.29 6.32
C ILE A 511 26.08 -11.48 7.75
N ASN A 512 27.20 -12.15 7.90
CA ASN A 512 27.83 -12.50 9.16
C ASN A 512 28.85 -11.48 9.66
N TYR A 513 29.32 -10.56 8.80
CA TYR A 513 30.23 -9.49 9.20
C TYR A 513 30.04 -8.23 8.35
N VAL A 514 30.52 -7.10 8.90
CA VAL A 514 30.71 -5.85 8.15
C VAL A 514 32.21 -5.62 8.04
N THR A 515 32.70 -5.35 6.83
CA THR A 515 34.13 -5.04 6.65
C THR A 515 34.46 -3.71 7.28
N PHE A 516 35.64 -3.63 7.94
CA PHE A 516 36.09 -2.38 8.54
C PHE A 516 36.19 -1.25 7.49
N SER A 517 36.69 -1.56 6.30
CA SER A 517 36.84 -0.60 5.20
C SER A 517 35.51 -0.02 4.70
N SER A 518 34.38 -0.73 4.87
CA SER A 518 33.05 -0.20 4.47
C SER A 518 32.47 0.78 5.49
N LEU A 519 33.05 0.84 6.68
CA LEU A 519 32.68 1.80 7.73
C LEU A 519 33.47 3.10 7.65
N GLU A 520 34.66 3.08 6.99
CA GLU A 520 35.53 4.24 6.86
C GLU A 520 34.98 5.23 5.81
N SER A 521 35.01 6.51 6.13
CA SER A 521 34.87 7.59 5.16
C SER A 521 36.13 7.72 4.30
N ASP A 522 36.09 8.54 3.26
CA ASP A 522 37.26 8.85 2.41
C ASP A 522 38.49 9.38 3.19
N SER A 523 38.25 9.98 4.36
CA SER A 523 39.28 10.44 5.26
C SER A 523 39.87 9.33 6.18
N GLY A 524 39.40 8.08 6.04
CA GLY A 524 39.76 6.97 6.92
C GLY A 524 39.21 7.08 8.34
N ARG A 525 38.21 7.92 8.56
CA ARG A 525 37.51 8.11 9.82
C ARG A 525 36.16 7.43 9.81
N ILE A 526 35.77 6.85 10.94
CA ILE A 526 34.45 6.29 11.12
C ILE A 526 33.54 7.30 11.81
N TYR A 527 32.39 7.56 11.23
CA TYR A 527 31.39 8.45 11.80
C TYR A 527 30.19 7.66 12.28
N GLN A 528 29.68 8.06 13.47
CA GLN A 528 28.49 7.46 14.07
C GLN A 528 27.53 8.55 14.52
N GLN A 529 26.24 8.28 14.40
CA GLN A 529 25.17 9.12 14.93
C GLN A 529 24.35 8.34 15.95
N VAL A 530 24.18 8.90 17.15
CA VAL A 530 23.44 8.29 18.25
C VAL A 530 22.29 9.21 18.64
N PHE A 531 21.08 8.66 18.70
CA PHE A 531 19.85 9.39 19.00
C PHE A 531 19.41 9.14 20.42
N PHE A 532 19.18 10.23 21.17
CA PHE A 532 18.62 10.25 22.52
C PHE A 532 17.43 11.19 22.58
N TYR A 533 16.52 10.96 23.53
CA TYR A 533 15.26 11.68 23.66
C TYR A 533 15.13 12.31 25.03
N GLY A 534 14.22 13.31 25.17
CA GLY A 534 14.11 14.15 26.37
C GLY A 534 13.42 13.52 27.56
N ASP A 535 12.78 12.35 27.37
CA ASP A 535 12.14 11.61 28.46
C ASP A 535 13.17 11.02 29.43
N LYS A 536 12.69 10.54 30.57
CA LYS A 536 13.54 10.00 31.65
C LYS A 536 14.42 8.84 31.17
N ASP A 537 13.88 7.92 30.35
CA ASP A 537 14.65 6.79 29.81
C ASP A 537 15.75 7.25 28.87
N GLY A 538 15.47 8.22 28.01
CA GLY A 538 16.44 8.83 27.11
C GLY A 538 17.56 9.56 27.87
N GLN A 539 17.24 10.31 28.93
CA GLN A 539 18.22 10.96 29.79
C GLN A 539 19.10 9.96 30.53
N GLU A 540 18.51 8.90 31.11
CA GLU A 540 19.27 7.82 31.79
C GLU A 540 20.12 7.02 30.78
N SER A 541 19.60 6.77 29.57
CA SER A 541 20.34 6.11 28.49
C SER A 541 21.52 6.94 28.03
N TYR A 542 21.36 8.26 27.88
CA TYR A 542 22.47 9.17 27.56
C TYR A 542 23.55 9.17 28.63
N ALA A 543 23.17 9.28 29.91
CA ALA A 543 24.12 9.26 31.02
C ALA A 543 24.90 7.93 31.06
N SER A 544 24.23 6.80 30.87
CA SER A 544 24.83 5.47 30.78
C SER A 544 25.80 5.36 29.59
N PHE A 545 25.38 5.81 28.42
CA PHE A 545 26.21 5.83 27.21
C PHE A 545 27.48 6.65 27.40
N MET A 546 27.37 7.87 27.97
CA MET A 546 28.50 8.75 28.20
C MET A 546 29.55 8.15 29.15
N SER A 547 29.13 7.25 30.05
CA SER A 547 30.08 6.56 30.95
C SER A 547 31.06 5.60 30.23
N ASN A 548 30.82 5.29 28.96
CA ASN A 548 31.67 4.43 28.14
C ASN A 548 32.91 5.16 27.57
N PHE A 549 33.05 6.49 27.75
CA PHE A 549 34.08 7.31 27.11
C PHE A 549 35.04 7.97 28.11
N PRO A 550 35.97 7.21 28.69
CA PRO A 550 36.94 7.75 29.62
C PRO A 550 37.91 8.72 28.92
N SER A 551 38.30 9.81 29.61
CA SER A 551 39.11 10.91 29.06
C SER A 551 40.53 10.49 28.59
N GLY A 552 41.06 9.34 29.04
CA GLY A 552 42.34 8.81 28.58
C GLY A 552 42.29 8.21 27.16
N ASP A 553 41.11 7.84 26.67
CA ASP A 553 40.93 7.20 25.39
C ASP A 553 40.03 8.03 24.42
N TRP A 554 39.28 8.98 24.97
CA TRP A 554 38.32 9.77 24.23
C TRP A 554 38.38 11.25 24.58
N ARG A 555 38.22 12.09 23.58
CA ARG A 555 37.96 13.52 23.72
C ARG A 555 36.48 13.77 23.59
N VAL A 556 35.84 14.30 24.63
CA VAL A 556 34.41 14.64 24.67
C VAL A 556 34.26 16.15 24.66
N VAL A 557 33.49 16.66 23.70
CA VAL A 557 33.15 18.08 23.57
C VAL A 557 31.63 18.22 23.54
N LYS A 558 31.07 18.83 24.58
CA LYS A 558 29.61 19.07 24.68
C LYS A 558 29.26 20.42 24.05
N GLY A 559 28.41 20.39 23.02
CA GLY A 559 27.82 21.55 22.35
C GLY A 559 26.46 21.93 22.94
N LYS A 560 25.77 22.83 22.25
CA LYS A 560 24.39 23.26 22.63
C LYS A 560 23.36 22.18 22.37
N TYR A 561 23.45 21.47 21.26
CA TYR A 561 22.48 20.50 20.79
C TYR A 561 22.99 19.06 20.76
N TRP A 562 24.33 18.86 20.68
CA TRP A 562 24.93 17.52 20.66
C TRP A 562 26.28 17.50 21.34
N THR A 563 26.74 16.29 21.65
CA THR A 563 28.09 16.00 22.12
C THR A 563 28.88 15.32 21.01
N THR A 564 30.11 15.79 20.76
CA THR A 564 31.07 15.17 19.85
C THR A 564 32.07 14.38 20.66
N ILE A 565 32.25 13.09 20.36
CA ILE A 565 33.10 12.16 21.05
C ILE A 565 34.12 11.63 20.03
N SER A 566 35.40 11.94 20.20
CA SER A 566 36.46 11.55 19.26
C SER A 566 37.47 10.65 19.92
N SER A 567 37.87 9.55 19.26
CA SER A 567 38.87 8.63 19.75
C SER A 567 40.26 9.30 19.83
N LEU A 568 40.96 9.11 20.93
CA LEU A 568 42.37 9.50 21.10
C LEU A 568 43.33 8.33 20.84
N LYS A 569 42.81 7.09 20.92
CA LYS A 569 43.54 5.85 20.70
C LYS A 569 42.78 4.93 19.79
N GLY A 570 43.47 4.06 19.08
CA GLY A 570 42.90 3.14 18.12
C GLY A 570 42.58 3.82 16.78
N LYS A 571 41.66 3.28 16.02
CA LYS A 571 41.24 3.85 14.74
C LYS A 571 40.46 5.16 14.92
N PRO A 572 40.64 6.14 14.03
CA PRO A 572 39.91 7.42 14.11
C PRO A 572 38.41 7.22 14.05
N THR A 573 37.71 7.47 15.16
CA THR A 573 36.26 7.37 15.27
C THR A 573 35.70 8.67 15.84
N THR A 574 34.62 9.18 15.27
CA THR A 574 33.88 10.31 15.81
C THR A 574 32.42 9.95 15.94
N ILE A 575 31.86 10.15 17.13
CA ILE A 575 30.48 9.88 17.48
C ILE A 575 29.79 11.22 17.73
N TYR A 576 28.65 11.42 17.09
CA TYR A 576 27.77 12.55 17.29
C TYR A 576 26.50 12.07 18.02
N ALA A 577 26.32 12.53 19.25
CA ALA A 577 25.19 12.18 20.11
C ALA A 577 24.36 13.42 20.39
N ASN A 578 23.12 13.52 19.93
CA ASN A 578 22.28 14.65 20.29
C ASN A 578 22.01 14.66 21.81
N LEU A 579 21.82 15.85 22.39
CA LEU A 579 21.46 15.98 23.79
C LEU A 579 20.00 15.59 24.02
N PRO A 580 19.69 14.88 25.12
CA PRO A 580 18.33 14.53 25.51
C PRO A 580 17.67 15.75 26.19
N ILE A 581 17.33 16.75 25.40
CA ILE A 581 16.66 17.97 25.86
C ILE A 581 15.18 17.66 25.96
N ASP A 582 14.50 18.18 26.99
CA ASP A 582 13.05 17.98 27.18
C ASP A 582 12.24 18.31 25.91
N GLU A 583 11.21 17.52 25.61
CA GLU A 583 10.37 17.75 24.43
C GLU A 583 9.76 19.16 24.39
N PRO A 584 9.76 19.82 23.24
CA PRO A 584 10.15 19.37 21.90
C PRO A 584 11.63 19.66 21.55
N GLY A 585 12.48 20.00 22.52
CA GLY A 585 13.88 20.41 22.33
C GLY A 585 14.77 19.26 21.83
N ASP A 586 14.42 18.02 22.11
CA ASP A 586 15.11 16.82 21.59
C ASP A 586 14.99 16.72 20.06
N LYS A 587 13.83 17.00 19.50
CA LYS A 587 13.60 17.03 18.03
C LYS A 587 14.40 18.16 17.38
N GLU A 588 14.48 19.32 18.04
CA GLU A 588 15.34 20.42 17.57
C GLU A 588 16.81 20.01 17.58
N ALA A 589 17.27 19.36 18.65
CA ALA A 589 18.66 18.91 18.77
C ALA A 589 19.00 17.88 17.68
N ILE A 590 18.11 16.94 17.38
CA ILE A 590 18.28 15.95 16.31
C ILE A 590 18.34 16.66 14.95
N SER A 591 17.40 17.55 14.65
CA SER A 591 17.39 18.29 13.39
C SER A 591 18.67 19.12 13.20
N LYS A 592 19.09 19.86 14.23
CA LYS A 592 20.32 20.68 14.17
C LYS A 592 21.58 19.85 14.00
N LEU A 593 21.61 18.65 14.55
CA LEU A 593 22.72 17.72 14.33
C LEU A 593 22.70 17.18 12.89
N SER A 594 21.54 16.78 12.37
CA SER A 594 21.42 16.28 11.00
C SER A 594 21.79 17.37 9.99
N ASP A 595 21.27 18.60 10.15
CA ASP A 595 21.64 19.75 9.33
C ASP A 595 23.17 19.98 9.33
N TYR A 596 23.81 19.92 10.51
CA TYR A 596 25.26 20.07 10.64
C TYR A 596 26.03 18.96 9.91
N LEU A 597 25.62 17.71 10.04
CA LEU A 597 26.28 16.59 9.37
C LEU A 597 26.19 16.73 7.85
N ASP A 598 25.03 17.12 7.33
CA ASP A 598 24.81 17.37 5.90
C ASP A 598 25.65 18.57 5.41
N GLU A 599 25.68 19.69 6.13
CA GLU A 599 26.49 20.87 5.80
C GLU A 599 28.01 20.57 5.77
N GLN A 600 28.48 19.65 6.61
CA GLN A 600 29.88 19.23 6.69
C GLN A 600 30.21 18.04 5.78
N ASP A 601 29.27 17.56 4.97
CA ASP A 601 29.41 16.37 4.12
C ASP A 601 29.85 15.12 4.93
N ILE A 602 29.32 14.98 6.15
CA ILE A 602 29.59 13.87 7.06
C ILE A 602 28.51 12.82 6.93
N HIS A 603 28.90 11.63 6.50
CA HIS A 603 28.00 10.50 6.29
C HIS A 603 28.27 9.40 7.33
N PRO A 604 27.49 9.32 8.43
CA PRO A 604 27.67 8.27 9.41
C PRO A 604 27.43 6.89 8.81
N SER A 605 28.31 5.93 9.13
CA SER A 605 28.15 4.52 8.74
C SER A 605 27.49 3.68 9.82
N ILE A 606 27.39 4.20 11.06
CA ILE A 606 26.77 3.54 12.20
C ILE A 606 25.71 4.48 12.81
N PHE A 607 24.49 3.96 12.95
CA PHE A 607 23.35 4.65 13.55
C PHE A 607 22.83 3.88 14.75
N ILE A 608 22.59 4.57 15.87
CA ILE A 608 22.18 3.95 17.12
C ILE A 608 20.99 4.72 17.69
N HIS A 609 19.85 4.04 17.81
CA HIS A 609 18.66 4.56 18.49
C HIS A 609 18.68 4.16 19.97
N ARG A 610 18.50 5.13 20.87
CA ARG A 610 18.46 4.96 22.33
C ARG A 610 17.28 5.72 22.94
N GLY A 611 16.08 5.11 22.88
CA GLY A 611 14.84 5.68 23.40
C GLY A 611 13.70 4.68 23.29
N HIS A 612 12.51 5.10 23.67
CA HIS A 612 11.29 4.31 23.53
C HIS A 612 10.92 4.03 22.08
N SER A 613 10.10 3.00 21.86
CA SER A 613 9.65 2.59 20.51
C SER A 613 8.88 3.68 19.77
N TYR A 614 8.14 4.56 20.46
CA TYR A 614 7.41 5.65 19.83
C TYR A 614 8.31 6.75 19.25
N HIS A 615 9.59 6.80 19.66
CA HIS A 615 10.58 7.69 19.07
C HIS A 615 11.31 7.12 17.85
N VAL A 616 11.17 5.83 17.54
CA VAL A 616 11.91 5.16 16.45
C VAL A 616 11.69 5.84 15.11
N ASN A 617 10.46 6.29 14.81
CA ASN A 617 10.16 7.00 13.56
C ASN A 617 11.04 8.26 13.40
N THR A 618 11.26 9.03 14.46
CA THR A 618 12.15 10.21 14.40
C THR A 618 13.58 9.82 14.06
N THR A 619 14.11 8.71 14.62
CA THR A 619 15.44 8.19 14.23
C THR A 619 15.42 7.75 12.76
N LEU A 620 14.41 7.01 12.34
CA LEU A 620 14.32 6.50 10.97
C LEU A 620 14.22 7.63 9.95
N ASP A 621 13.50 8.71 10.25
CA ASP A 621 13.41 9.87 9.37
C ASP A 621 14.75 10.55 9.11
N ASN A 622 15.67 10.46 10.07
CA ASN A 622 17.02 10.98 9.97
C ASN A 622 18.08 9.93 9.55
N LEU A 623 17.66 8.71 9.20
CA LEU A 623 18.56 7.65 8.76
C LEU A 623 19.05 7.91 7.34
N GLN A 624 20.39 7.99 7.16
CA GLN A 624 21.02 8.19 5.86
C GLN A 624 21.32 6.86 5.16
N SER A 625 21.38 6.88 3.83
CA SER A 625 21.70 5.69 2.99
C SER A 625 23.13 5.16 3.19
N SER A 626 24.01 5.94 3.80
CA SER A 626 25.38 5.56 4.18
C SER A 626 25.44 4.52 5.30
N ALA A 627 24.34 4.30 6.04
CA ALA A 627 24.32 3.39 7.17
C ALA A 627 24.67 1.95 6.77
N LYS A 628 25.70 1.40 7.41
CA LYS A 628 26.11 -0.01 7.31
C LYS A 628 25.71 -0.81 8.54
N ILE A 629 25.61 -0.16 9.68
CA ILE A 629 25.16 -0.77 10.94
C ILE A 629 24.07 0.11 11.55
N VAL A 630 22.93 -0.50 11.88
CA VAL A 630 21.81 0.16 12.56
C VAL A 630 21.47 -0.62 13.83
N VAL A 631 21.55 0.04 14.98
CA VAL A 631 21.18 -0.53 16.28
C VAL A 631 19.89 0.14 16.74
N LEU A 632 18.79 -0.61 16.76
CA LEU A 632 17.49 -0.16 17.26
C LEU A 632 17.33 -0.63 18.71
N GLY A 633 17.82 0.15 19.65
CA GLY A 633 17.87 -0.17 21.07
C GLY A 633 16.54 0.04 21.83
N SER A 634 15.41 0.19 21.12
CA SER A 634 14.07 0.32 21.70
C SER A 634 13.39 -1.03 21.92
N CYS A 635 12.29 -1.00 22.65
CA CYS A 635 11.35 -2.11 22.71
C CYS A 635 10.77 -2.36 21.31
N GLY A 636 10.73 -3.63 20.86
CA GLY A 636 10.13 -3.97 19.55
C GLY A 636 10.81 -3.33 18.33
N GLY A 637 12.08 -2.89 18.44
CA GLY A 637 12.83 -2.32 17.30
C GLY A 637 12.85 -3.22 16.06
N TYR A 638 12.63 -4.50 16.26
CA TYR A 638 12.53 -5.52 15.20
C TYR A 638 11.42 -5.26 14.17
N HIS A 639 10.34 -4.58 14.54
CA HIS A 639 9.24 -4.29 13.62
C HIS A 639 9.58 -3.27 12.53
N ASN A 640 10.73 -2.60 12.63
CA ASN A 640 11.15 -1.53 11.71
C ASN A 640 12.14 -1.96 10.62
N LEU A 641 12.37 -3.27 10.44
CA LEU A 641 13.37 -3.82 9.51
C LEU A 641 13.15 -3.38 8.06
N ALA A 642 11.91 -3.43 7.58
CA ALA A 642 11.58 -3.05 6.21
C ALA A 642 11.89 -1.58 5.94
N THR A 643 11.53 -0.69 6.86
CA THR A 643 11.78 0.76 6.78
C THR A 643 13.28 1.08 6.81
N VAL A 644 14.04 0.41 7.67
CA VAL A 644 15.50 0.56 7.67
C VAL A 644 16.10 0.15 6.34
N LEU A 645 15.70 -1.01 5.80
CA LEU A 645 16.22 -1.52 4.53
C LEU A 645 15.74 -0.74 3.31
N GLU A 646 14.62 -0.02 3.41
CA GLU A 646 14.20 0.91 2.37
C GLU A 646 15.16 2.10 2.25
N LYS A 647 15.55 2.70 3.38
CA LYS A 647 16.47 3.85 3.44
C LYS A 647 17.93 3.43 3.26
N SER A 648 18.33 2.32 3.87
CA SER A 648 19.71 1.82 3.88
C SER A 648 19.74 0.33 3.52
N PRO A 649 19.70 -0.02 2.20
CA PRO A 649 19.54 -1.40 1.74
C PRO A 649 20.62 -2.38 2.19
N GLU A 650 21.82 -1.89 2.49
CA GLU A 650 22.96 -2.71 2.93
C GLU A 650 23.07 -2.82 4.46
N ALA A 651 22.25 -2.10 5.22
CA ALA A 651 22.39 -2.04 6.67
C ALA A 651 22.31 -3.41 7.35
N HIS A 652 23.21 -3.67 8.29
CA HIS A 652 23.16 -4.76 9.23
C HIS A 652 22.40 -4.28 10.48
N ILE A 653 21.30 -4.94 10.81
CA ILE A 653 20.36 -4.43 11.81
C ILE A 653 20.43 -5.28 13.07
N ILE A 654 20.68 -4.63 14.21
CA ILE A 654 20.55 -5.21 15.56
C ILE A 654 19.30 -4.62 16.19
N SER A 655 18.37 -5.45 16.65
CA SER A 655 17.13 -4.99 17.27
C SER A 655 16.58 -6.02 18.26
N SER A 656 15.74 -5.56 19.20
CA SER A 656 15.01 -6.44 20.11
C SER A 656 13.61 -6.74 19.60
N LYS A 657 13.14 -7.98 19.79
CA LYS A 657 11.74 -8.40 19.58
C LYS A 657 10.82 -7.99 20.73
N GLN A 658 11.38 -7.86 21.95
CA GLN A 658 10.65 -7.46 23.14
C GLN A 658 11.28 -6.20 23.76
N VAL A 659 11.62 -6.26 25.03
CA VAL A 659 12.09 -5.09 25.78
C VAL A 659 13.50 -4.71 25.37
N GLY A 660 13.67 -3.48 24.88
CA GLY A 660 14.97 -2.83 24.73
C GLY A 660 15.43 -2.28 26.08
N THR A 661 16.56 -2.72 26.58
CA THR A 661 17.05 -2.30 27.90
C THR A 661 18.51 -1.86 27.86
N ARG A 662 18.86 -0.84 28.66
CA ARG A 662 20.26 -0.40 28.81
C ARG A 662 21.18 -1.52 29.25
N PHE A 663 20.72 -2.46 30.06
CA PHE A 663 21.52 -3.58 30.55
C PHE A 663 22.03 -4.52 29.45
N VAL A 664 21.35 -4.55 28.32
CA VAL A 664 21.75 -5.30 27.11
C VAL A 664 22.31 -4.38 26.03
N ASN A 665 21.69 -3.22 25.80
CA ASN A 665 22.14 -2.27 24.78
C ASN A 665 23.58 -1.78 25.00
N GLU A 666 23.91 -1.35 26.25
CA GLU A 666 25.26 -0.84 26.53
C GLU A 666 26.36 -1.89 26.29
N PRO A 667 26.25 -3.15 26.75
CA PRO A 667 27.21 -4.19 26.38
C PRO A 667 27.33 -4.44 24.87
N ILE A 668 26.24 -4.37 24.09
CA ILE A 668 26.28 -4.51 22.63
C ILE A 668 27.06 -3.34 22.02
N ILE A 669 26.67 -2.10 22.37
CA ILE A 669 27.31 -0.87 21.85
C ILE A 669 28.79 -0.86 22.19
N ARG A 670 29.18 -1.16 23.47
CA ARG A 670 30.56 -1.22 23.88
C ARG A 670 31.37 -2.26 23.10
N SER A 671 30.79 -3.46 22.88
CA SER A 671 31.47 -4.50 22.09
C SER A 671 31.65 -4.05 20.63
N LEU A 672 30.69 -3.33 20.05
CA LEU A 672 30.80 -2.75 18.72
C LEU A 672 31.93 -1.70 18.67
N GLU A 673 31.96 -0.78 19.63
CA GLU A 673 33.00 0.27 19.73
C GLU A 673 34.39 -0.32 19.85
N ASP A 674 34.59 -1.34 20.70
CA ASP A 674 35.88 -2.00 20.88
C ASP A 674 36.38 -2.65 19.59
N VAL A 675 35.48 -3.30 18.81
CA VAL A 675 35.82 -3.90 17.51
C VAL A 675 36.19 -2.81 16.50
N VAL A 676 35.36 -1.77 16.36
CA VAL A 676 35.57 -0.64 15.44
C VAL A 676 36.90 0.05 15.72
N ARG A 677 37.17 0.38 16.97
CA ARG A 677 38.45 1.01 17.37
C ARG A 677 39.66 0.14 17.12
N SER A 678 39.51 -1.19 17.14
CA SER A 678 40.62 -2.11 16.85
C SER A 678 40.96 -2.22 15.36
N GLY A 679 40.11 -1.67 14.46
CA GLY A 679 40.29 -1.74 13.03
C GLY A 679 39.96 -3.12 12.42
N LYS A 680 39.17 -3.92 13.13
CA LYS A 680 38.75 -5.26 12.69
C LYS A 680 37.38 -5.21 12.04
N ASN A 681 37.13 -6.19 11.20
CA ASN A 681 35.75 -6.43 10.71
C ASN A 681 34.83 -6.71 11.89
N VAL A 682 33.60 -6.20 11.83
CA VAL A 682 32.56 -6.49 12.83
C VAL A 682 31.95 -7.85 12.52
N ASP A 683 32.47 -8.92 13.13
CA ASP A 683 31.98 -10.28 13.00
C ASP A 683 30.85 -10.52 14.02
N TRP A 684 29.63 -10.64 13.52
CA TRP A 684 28.43 -10.80 14.35
C TRP A 684 28.39 -12.15 15.08
N VAL A 685 28.91 -13.20 14.48
CA VAL A 685 28.90 -14.55 15.08
C VAL A 685 29.83 -14.57 16.30
N ILE A 686 31.04 -14.04 16.15
CA ILE A 686 32.00 -13.93 17.23
C ILE A 686 31.49 -13.00 18.33
N MET A 687 30.97 -11.83 17.95
CA MET A 687 30.47 -10.84 18.91
C MET A 687 29.31 -11.38 19.73
N TRP A 688 28.36 -12.07 19.06
CA TRP A 688 27.18 -12.67 19.73
C TRP A 688 27.59 -13.81 20.68
N ALA A 689 28.57 -14.63 20.28
CA ALA A 689 29.10 -15.69 21.16
C ALA A 689 29.74 -15.11 22.41
N GLN A 690 30.46 -13.99 22.29
CA GLN A 690 31.06 -13.31 23.44
C GLN A 690 30.01 -12.68 24.38
N LEU A 691 28.99 -12.03 23.81
CA LEU A 691 27.86 -11.46 24.56
C LEU A 691 27.04 -12.55 25.26
N THR A 692 26.79 -13.69 24.60
CA THR A 692 26.13 -14.84 25.22
C THR A 692 26.86 -15.35 26.45
N LYS A 693 28.20 -15.47 26.36
CA LYS A 693 29.03 -15.83 27.52
C LYS A 693 28.97 -14.77 28.64
N LYS A 694 28.98 -13.49 28.28
CA LYS A 694 28.89 -12.37 29.22
C LYS A 694 27.58 -12.41 30.03
N PHE A 695 26.46 -12.71 29.38
CA PHE A 695 25.15 -12.76 30.03
C PHE A 695 24.81 -14.11 30.68
N ALA A 696 25.64 -15.15 30.50
CA ALA A 696 25.37 -16.49 31.02
C ALA A 696 25.23 -16.53 32.56
N GLY A 697 25.91 -15.67 33.30
CA GLY A 697 25.87 -15.61 34.76
C GLY A 697 24.66 -14.89 35.37
N ASP A 698 23.87 -14.18 34.58
CA ASP A 698 22.71 -13.41 35.01
C ASP A 698 21.45 -13.91 34.27
N ALA A 699 20.58 -14.59 34.98
CA ALA A 699 19.38 -15.20 34.37
C ALA A 699 18.46 -14.17 33.73
N ARG A 700 18.28 -12.99 34.35
CA ARG A 700 17.44 -11.90 33.83
C ARG A 700 18.04 -11.30 32.56
N ASN A 701 19.31 -10.93 32.60
CA ASN A 701 19.96 -10.32 31.43
C ASN A 701 20.14 -11.32 30.27
N ARG A 702 20.32 -12.62 30.58
CA ARG A 702 20.32 -13.69 29.57
C ARG A 702 18.96 -13.82 28.88
N GLU A 703 17.84 -13.75 29.63
CA GLU A 703 16.48 -13.78 29.08
C GLU A 703 16.28 -12.54 28.18
N LEU A 704 16.56 -11.34 28.67
CA LEU A 704 16.45 -10.10 27.90
C LEU A 704 17.32 -10.11 26.63
N PHE A 705 18.56 -10.64 26.72
CA PHE A 705 19.44 -10.76 25.55
C PHE A 705 18.91 -11.77 24.52
N SER A 706 18.17 -12.79 24.93
CA SER A 706 17.59 -13.77 24.01
C SER A 706 16.53 -13.19 23.07
N ASP A 707 16.00 -12.00 23.35
CA ASP A 707 15.08 -11.27 22.49
C ASP A 707 15.77 -10.45 21.41
N TYR A 708 17.10 -10.24 21.51
CA TYR A 708 17.86 -9.51 20.52
C TYR A 708 18.27 -10.42 19.36
N VAL A 709 18.03 -9.93 18.14
CA VAL A 709 18.31 -10.66 16.90
C VAL A 709 19.57 -10.09 16.25
N PRO A 710 20.63 -10.89 16.09
CA PRO A 710 21.82 -10.46 15.35
C PRO A 710 21.55 -10.45 13.85
N PRO A 711 22.31 -9.62 13.08
CA PRO A 711 22.09 -9.48 11.65
C PRO A 711 22.10 -10.79 10.86
N HIS A 712 22.98 -11.72 11.18
CA HIS A 712 23.11 -13.02 10.49
C HIS A 712 21.98 -14.02 10.79
N LYS A 713 21.13 -13.76 11.80
CA LYS A 713 19.94 -14.55 12.13
C LYS A 713 18.64 -13.81 11.84
N ASN A 714 18.71 -12.65 11.23
CA ASN A 714 17.54 -11.87 10.87
C ASN A 714 17.00 -12.31 9.50
N LEU A 715 16.24 -13.42 9.50
CA LEU A 715 15.78 -14.06 8.26
C LEU A 715 14.89 -13.15 7.41
N GLY A 716 14.07 -12.28 8.02
CA GLY A 716 13.26 -11.31 7.28
C GLY A 716 14.11 -10.27 6.56
N ALA A 717 15.12 -9.71 7.24
CA ALA A 717 16.03 -8.76 6.62
C ALA A 717 16.83 -9.42 5.47
N ILE A 718 17.31 -10.64 5.68
CA ILE A 718 18.05 -11.42 4.67
C ILE A 718 17.13 -11.70 3.47
N PHE A 719 15.87 -12.09 3.69
CA PHE A 719 14.89 -12.32 2.65
C PHE A 719 14.65 -11.05 1.80
N ILE A 720 14.42 -9.90 2.43
CA ILE A 720 14.19 -8.62 1.73
C ILE A 720 15.41 -8.27 0.84
N LYS A 721 16.62 -8.39 1.38
CA LYS A 721 17.86 -8.11 0.63
C LYS A 721 18.00 -9.03 -0.58
N ALA A 722 17.81 -10.34 -0.40
CA ALA A 722 17.93 -11.33 -1.46
C ALA A 722 16.86 -11.14 -2.56
N TYR A 723 15.62 -10.88 -2.18
CA TYR A 723 14.55 -10.60 -3.13
C TYR A 723 14.85 -9.36 -3.99
N ARG A 724 15.28 -8.26 -3.34
CA ARG A 724 15.65 -7.02 -4.05
C ARG A 724 16.82 -7.23 -5.02
N GLN A 725 17.82 -8.04 -4.62
CA GLN A 725 18.97 -8.33 -5.47
C GLN A 725 18.54 -9.09 -6.75
N ILE A 726 17.73 -10.15 -6.60
CA ILE A 726 17.20 -10.92 -7.74
C ILE A 726 16.41 -10.03 -8.69
N MET A 727 15.51 -9.20 -8.17
CA MET A 727 14.67 -8.31 -8.98
C MET A 727 15.46 -7.19 -9.66
N LYS A 728 16.59 -6.76 -9.09
CA LYS A 728 17.49 -5.78 -9.71
C LYS A 728 18.28 -6.38 -10.87
N ASP A 729 18.75 -7.62 -10.72
CA ASP A 729 19.53 -8.31 -11.73
C ASP A 729 18.67 -8.67 -12.95
N GLU A 730 17.39 -9.01 -12.72
CA GLU A 730 16.42 -9.25 -13.81
C GLU A 730 16.08 -8.00 -14.63
N LYS A 731 16.07 -6.81 -14.02
CA LYS A 731 15.84 -5.55 -14.77
C LYS A 731 17.04 -5.14 -15.63
N LYS A 732 18.22 -5.74 -15.39
CA LYS A 732 19.45 -5.46 -16.17
C LYS A 732 19.68 -6.47 -17.29
N SER A 733 19.05 -7.65 -17.23
CA SER A 733 19.09 -8.69 -18.26
C SER A 733 17.95 -8.52 -19.27
#